data_8436a5aa8e0a597bcdd72221cb0748d9
#
_entry.id   8436a5aa8e0a597bcdd72221cb0748d9
#
_cell.length_a   1.000
_cell.length_b   1.000
_cell.length_c   1.000
_cell.angle_alpha   90.00
_cell.angle_beta   90.00
_cell.angle_gamma   90.00
#
_symmetry.space_group_name_H-M   'P 1'
#
loop_
_entity.id
_entity.type
_entity.pdbx_description
1 polymer ?
#
loop_
_entity_poly.entity_id
_entity_poly.type
_entity_poly.pdbx_seq_one_letter_code
_entity_poly.pdbx_strand_id
1 'polypeptide(L)'
;MKQLTPIAAAVLALFAAPVAAIAQQAAAPGTPAPATPAAPTATLDTVHVNGDAPSDDFNTQQSALPRLGVDLHDVPQSVTVVNKALMQSQGATSLQDALRNVAGITLGAAEGGTIGNNIYLNGFSARTDIYLDGFRDRAQYYRDTFDLDEVEVLMGPSSMLFGRGSTGGVINQVSKKPKLADFTDVTGSVTTNGLVRSTVDTNMQLSETSAFRFNGMTQNGDATTRDQSHVKDFGAAPSFKFGIGTPTEVTLSALLQHNDDMPDYGVQSVNGHPAGVSRNTAYGFHDDRTMQDIAMLNASVQHKFTPDTVLRNQTQYNNVRTDARETAPQAVGTLGPKGFQQLPAGNVTNLPLDDLWILQQSHDRVIHDESIFNQTELSTKFDTGSIKHTLLTGVELGHDHYSNQAYSRTGTCDGFTLNSGFVGCTQMVDPQHTSADLPEVPGNFATGSANTVGIYANDTVELTKQFKLVGGLRWDRYEATVTNSVPRSTTPANADQTVHYTSVRGGAIWQPSDWQSYYISYGTSFNPSLEQLTATVGQDTLEPEKNRSYEAGGKWDLFDGNLSLNSAVFQIKKENARTQISPGVYELDGTVRVNGVRAGASGHLTRQWQLYAAYTYLDAEITSAKDGTEGNTPANTPKNTFNFWSTYQFLQNWEVGGGAVYTSSRYAANTDAVQVGGYTRWDGTLAWHQPKYDVRLNLFNIFDKKYYDALIPSDGGRAVPGTGRTAMLTVSYHIQ
;
A
#
# COMPACT_ATOMS: atom_id res chain seq x y z
N MET A 1 -3.29 1.81 34.04
CA MET A 1 -1.88 1.63 33.64
C MET A 1 -1.64 0.13 33.45
N LYS A 2 -1.93 -0.38 32.26
CA LYS A 2 -1.54 -1.75 31.88
C LYS A 2 -0.05 -1.71 31.54
N GLN A 3 0.69 -2.72 32.00
CA GLN A 3 2.14 -2.85 31.86
C GLN A 3 2.52 -2.77 30.37
N LEU A 4 3.46 -1.87 30.04
CA LEU A 4 4.15 -1.87 28.76
C LEU A 4 4.74 -3.27 28.54
N THR A 5 4.52 -3.84 27.35
CA THR A 5 5.08 -5.14 27.00
C THR A 5 6.62 -5.10 27.09
N PRO A 6 7.29 -6.22 27.44
CA PRO A 6 8.76 -6.24 27.60
C PRO A 6 9.55 -5.78 26.37
N ILE A 7 8.94 -5.79 25.20
CA ILE A 7 9.53 -5.34 23.92
C ILE A 7 9.68 -3.82 23.88
N ALA A 8 8.68 -3.05 24.38
CA ALA A 8 8.78 -1.57 24.44
C ALA A 8 9.87 -1.12 25.40
N ALA A 9 10.11 -1.87 26.49
CA ALA A 9 11.20 -1.61 27.42
C ALA A 9 12.59 -1.98 26.84
N ALA A 10 12.69 -3.01 26.00
CA ALA A 10 13.92 -3.39 25.31
C ALA A 10 14.31 -2.39 24.21
N VAL A 11 13.34 -1.81 23.51
CA VAL A 11 13.58 -0.77 22.49
C VAL A 11 14.10 0.52 23.14
N LEU A 12 13.55 0.94 24.26
CA LEU A 12 14.06 2.08 25.03
C LEU A 12 15.46 1.84 25.60
N ALA A 13 15.82 0.59 25.95
CA ALA A 13 17.14 0.23 26.45
C ALA A 13 18.21 0.19 25.35
N LEU A 14 17.87 -0.15 24.12
CA LEU A 14 18.78 -0.12 22.95
C LEU A 14 19.19 1.31 22.56
N PHE A 15 18.34 2.31 22.82
CA PHE A 15 18.64 3.72 22.56
C PHE A 15 19.36 4.42 23.72
N ALA A 16 19.52 3.77 24.88
CA ALA A 16 20.15 4.34 26.08
C ALA A 16 21.62 3.89 26.29
N ALA A 17 22.21 3.11 25.39
CA ALA A 17 23.62 2.74 25.47
C ALA A 17 24.49 3.91 25.00
N PRO A 18 25.45 4.41 25.81
CA PRO A 18 26.32 5.52 25.40
C PRO A 18 27.26 5.08 24.29
N VAL A 19 27.25 5.80 23.17
CA VAL A 19 28.29 5.76 22.12
C VAL A 19 29.58 6.38 22.70
N ALA A 20 30.30 5.62 23.46
CA ALA A 20 31.60 6.01 24.00
C ALA A 20 32.61 4.91 23.68
N ALA A 21 33.06 4.81 22.43
CA ALA A 21 34.31 4.13 22.08
C ALA A 21 34.59 4.12 20.55
N ILE A 22 34.56 5.24 19.82
CA ILE A 22 35.31 5.37 18.57
C ILE A 22 35.72 6.87 18.42
N ALA A 23 36.60 7.32 19.28
CA ALA A 23 37.28 8.59 19.09
C ALA A 23 38.65 8.50 19.75
N GLN A 24 39.59 7.88 19.05
CA GLN A 24 41.04 8.13 19.32
C GLN A 24 41.86 7.59 18.15
N GLN A 25 42.19 8.52 17.24
CA GLN A 25 43.52 8.63 16.65
C GLN A 25 43.61 9.92 15.84
N ALA A 26 43.94 11.00 16.55
CA ALA A 26 44.40 12.22 15.91
C ALA A 26 45.91 12.08 15.61
N ALA A 27 46.28 12.11 14.33
CA ALA A 27 47.69 12.22 13.90
C ALA A 27 48.15 13.69 13.92
N ALA A 28 49.35 13.90 14.36
CA ALA A 28 50.01 15.18 14.53
C ALA A 28 50.28 15.97 13.21
N PRO A 29 50.46 17.29 13.23
CA PRO A 29 50.53 18.14 12.04
C PRO A 29 51.91 18.06 11.36
N GLY A 30 51.90 17.74 10.06
CA GLY A 30 53.04 17.79 9.19
C GLY A 30 53.17 19.16 8.49
N THR A 31 54.40 19.63 8.41
CA THR A 31 54.86 20.88 7.80
C THR A 31 54.53 20.99 6.29
N PRO A 32 54.24 22.19 5.75
CA PRO A 32 53.84 22.38 4.34
C PRO A 32 55.03 22.34 3.37
N ALA A 33 54.89 21.60 2.28
CA ALA A 33 55.76 21.58 1.13
C ALA A 33 55.29 22.59 0.05
N PRO A 34 56.19 23.11 -0.82
CA PRO A 34 55.88 24.24 -1.70
C PRO A 34 55.02 23.86 -2.94
N ALA A 35 54.20 24.83 -3.33
CA ALA A 35 53.20 24.72 -4.39
C ALA A 35 53.84 24.54 -5.81
N THR A 36 53.31 23.56 -6.56
CA THR A 36 53.49 23.37 -8.00
C THR A 36 52.31 24.01 -8.77
N PRO A 37 52.49 24.54 -10.01
CA PRO A 37 51.44 25.28 -10.71
C PRO A 37 50.28 24.40 -11.17
N ALA A 38 49.11 24.96 -11.05
CA ALA A 38 47.83 24.29 -11.37
C ALA A 38 47.68 23.96 -12.85
N ALA A 39 47.30 22.72 -13.14
CA ALA A 39 46.73 22.27 -14.43
C ALA A 39 45.30 22.79 -14.59
N PRO A 40 44.77 22.95 -15.81
CA PRO A 40 43.44 23.50 -16.05
C PRO A 40 42.35 22.63 -15.43
N THR A 41 41.51 23.26 -14.63
CA THR A 41 40.35 22.65 -13.97
C THR A 41 39.32 22.20 -15.03
N ALA A 42 39.13 20.91 -15.17
CA ALA A 42 37.94 20.38 -15.83
C ALA A 42 36.73 20.68 -14.89
N THR A 43 35.81 21.49 -15.36
CA THR A 43 34.51 21.66 -14.72
C THR A 43 33.79 20.35 -14.77
N LEU A 44 33.71 19.66 -13.65
CA LEU A 44 32.77 18.55 -13.45
C LEU A 44 31.36 19.11 -13.47
N ASP A 45 30.47 18.49 -14.19
CA ASP A 45 29.04 18.77 -14.12
C ASP A 45 28.60 18.73 -12.66
N THR A 46 27.92 19.77 -12.25
CA THR A 46 27.47 19.94 -10.88
C THR A 46 26.47 18.83 -10.59
N VAL A 47 26.83 17.86 -9.77
CA VAL A 47 25.88 16.99 -9.12
C VAL A 47 25.07 17.88 -8.20
N HIS A 48 23.86 18.23 -8.60
CA HIS A 48 22.90 18.88 -7.74
C HIS A 48 22.49 17.87 -6.65
N VAL A 49 23.18 17.91 -5.52
CA VAL A 49 22.64 17.37 -4.27
C VAL A 49 21.67 18.44 -3.78
N ASN A 50 20.44 18.32 -4.19
CA ASN A 50 19.37 19.13 -3.67
C ASN A 50 19.14 18.74 -2.20
N GLY A 51 19.70 19.54 -1.29
CA GLY A 51 19.24 19.63 0.10
C GLY A 51 17.97 20.48 0.11
N ASP A 52 16.89 19.97 -0.47
CA ASP A 52 15.72 20.78 -0.77
C ASP A 52 14.85 21.00 0.47
N ALA A 53 14.44 22.25 0.64
CA ALA A 53 13.14 22.55 1.23
C ALA A 53 12.08 21.68 0.52
N PRO A 54 11.00 21.19 1.19
CA PRO A 54 9.98 20.39 0.56
C PRO A 54 9.52 21.10 -0.71
N SER A 55 9.71 20.50 -1.87
CA SER A 55 9.22 21.10 -3.10
C SER A 55 7.71 21.03 -3.04
N ASP A 56 7.02 22.14 -3.27
CA ASP A 56 5.55 22.17 -3.40
C ASP A 56 5.10 21.56 -4.75
N ASP A 57 6.02 20.95 -5.50
CA ASP A 57 5.79 20.38 -6.82
C ASP A 57 5.19 18.98 -6.73
N PHE A 58 4.17 18.71 -7.54
CA PHE A 58 3.57 17.37 -7.69
C PHE A 58 4.43 16.43 -8.56
N ASN A 59 5.46 16.95 -9.22
CA ASN A 59 6.37 16.17 -10.05
C ASN A 59 7.51 15.57 -9.21
N THR A 60 7.83 14.30 -9.46
CA THR A 60 8.99 13.61 -8.89
C THR A 60 9.74 12.93 -10.04
N GLN A 61 11.01 13.27 -10.22
CA GLN A 61 11.84 12.74 -11.31
C GLN A 61 12.67 11.52 -10.89
N GLN A 62 12.85 11.30 -9.59
CA GLN A 62 13.64 10.19 -9.05
C GLN A 62 12.78 9.31 -8.15
N SER A 63 13.09 8.02 -8.13
CA SER A 63 12.53 7.09 -7.16
C SER A 63 13.38 7.07 -5.90
N ALA A 64 12.74 7.01 -4.75
CA ALA A 64 13.42 6.77 -3.48
C ALA A 64 13.94 5.33 -3.34
N LEU A 65 13.57 4.41 -4.24
CA LEU A 65 14.05 3.03 -4.27
C LEU A 65 15.45 2.95 -4.88
N PRO A 66 16.51 2.76 -4.09
CA PRO A 66 17.89 2.72 -4.60
C PRO A 66 18.15 1.57 -5.56
N ARG A 67 17.32 0.50 -5.51
CA ARG A 67 17.44 -0.65 -6.42
C ARG A 67 16.99 -0.35 -7.85
N LEU A 68 16.29 0.76 -8.11
CA LEU A 68 16.08 1.25 -9.47
C LEU A 68 17.35 1.89 -10.04
N GLY A 69 18.13 2.61 -9.21
CA GLY A 69 19.50 3.09 -9.51
C GLY A 69 19.62 4.14 -10.62
N VAL A 70 18.49 4.56 -11.20
CA VAL A 70 18.40 5.48 -12.35
C VAL A 70 17.19 6.39 -12.18
N ASP A 71 17.14 7.49 -12.91
CA ASP A 71 16.00 8.40 -12.95
C ASP A 71 14.76 7.69 -13.48
N LEU A 72 13.56 8.13 -13.08
CA LEU A 72 12.29 7.55 -13.55
C LEU A 72 12.18 7.58 -15.07
N HIS A 73 12.79 8.57 -15.73
CA HIS A 73 12.89 8.69 -17.18
C HIS A 73 13.62 7.50 -17.82
N ASP A 74 14.59 6.90 -17.12
CA ASP A 74 15.42 5.77 -17.55
C ASP A 74 14.87 4.40 -17.12
N VAL A 75 13.74 4.34 -16.45
CA VAL A 75 13.11 3.07 -16.03
C VAL A 75 12.19 2.59 -17.15
N PRO A 76 12.42 1.39 -17.78
CA PRO A 76 11.54 0.86 -18.82
C PRO A 76 10.28 0.20 -18.20
N GLN A 77 9.55 0.94 -17.41
CA GLN A 77 8.33 0.52 -16.71
C GLN A 77 7.56 1.76 -16.29
N SER A 78 6.24 1.66 -16.25
CA SER A 78 5.41 2.71 -15.68
C SER A 78 5.58 2.75 -14.15
N VAL A 79 5.95 3.90 -13.63
CA VAL A 79 6.04 4.19 -12.20
C VAL A 79 5.21 5.44 -11.92
N THR A 80 4.41 5.39 -10.86
CA THR A 80 3.63 6.52 -10.37
C THR A 80 4.14 6.89 -8.98
N VAL A 81 4.44 8.16 -8.75
CA VAL A 81 4.84 8.68 -7.45
C VAL A 81 3.77 9.65 -6.94
N VAL A 82 3.29 9.42 -5.73
CA VAL A 82 2.38 10.30 -4.99
C VAL A 82 3.19 10.89 -3.84
N ASN A 83 3.70 12.08 -4.02
CA ASN A 83 4.60 12.72 -3.07
C ASN A 83 3.84 13.49 -1.95
N LYS A 84 4.59 13.93 -0.95
CA LYS A 84 4.07 14.66 0.22
C LYS A 84 3.25 15.90 -0.19
N ALA A 85 3.72 16.67 -1.18
CA ALA A 85 3.03 17.89 -1.63
C ALA A 85 1.62 17.58 -2.16
N LEU A 86 1.48 16.55 -3.01
CA LEU A 86 0.19 16.11 -3.53
C LEU A 86 -0.72 15.59 -2.41
N MET A 87 -0.19 14.73 -1.50
CA MET A 87 -0.93 14.21 -0.36
C MET A 87 -1.45 15.32 0.56
N GLN A 88 -0.61 16.29 0.89
CA GLN A 88 -0.99 17.44 1.73
C GLN A 88 -2.02 18.35 1.05
N SER A 89 -1.84 18.64 -0.24
CA SER A 89 -2.78 19.44 -1.02
C SER A 89 -4.18 18.85 -1.01
N GLN A 90 -4.30 17.52 -1.07
CA GLN A 90 -5.56 16.79 -1.05
C GLN A 90 -6.08 16.49 0.35
N GLY A 91 -5.28 16.70 1.40
CA GLY A 91 -5.64 16.30 2.75
C GLY A 91 -5.69 14.78 2.95
N ALA A 92 -4.85 14.03 2.22
CA ALA A 92 -4.74 12.58 2.34
C ALA A 92 -4.07 12.19 3.67
N THR A 93 -4.74 11.38 4.49
CA THR A 93 -4.27 10.95 5.81
C THR A 93 -3.95 9.46 5.88
N SER A 94 -4.28 8.70 4.85
CA SER A 94 -4.04 7.26 4.77
C SER A 94 -3.36 6.87 3.45
N LEU A 95 -2.71 5.70 3.45
CA LEU A 95 -2.21 5.07 2.21
C LEU A 95 -3.34 4.92 1.17
N GLN A 96 -4.54 4.60 1.62
CA GLN A 96 -5.71 4.48 0.77
C GLN A 96 -6.04 5.81 0.05
N ASP A 97 -5.99 6.94 0.76
CA ASP A 97 -6.23 8.25 0.15
C ASP A 97 -5.13 8.61 -0.86
N ALA A 98 -3.86 8.36 -0.53
CA ALA A 98 -2.75 8.55 -1.45
C ALA A 98 -2.94 7.74 -2.75
N LEU A 99 -3.35 6.46 -2.61
CA LEU A 99 -3.55 5.56 -3.75
C LEU A 99 -4.75 5.90 -4.63
N ARG A 100 -5.69 6.75 -4.19
CA ARG A 100 -6.74 7.29 -5.06
C ARG A 100 -6.20 8.08 -6.25
N ASN A 101 -4.96 8.55 -6.16
CA ASN A 101 -4.27 9.22 -7.27
C ASN A 101 -3.77 8.26 -8.35
N VAL A 102 -3.67 6.98 -8.05
CA VAL A 102 -3.10 5.99 -8.96
C VAL A 102 -4.20 5.34 -9.79
N ALA A 103 -4.29 5.69 -11.06
CA ALA A 103 -5.26 5.07 -11.96
C ALA A 103 -4.94 3.58 -12.19
N GLY A 104 -5.98 2.74 -12.20
CA GLY A 104 -5.85 1.27 -12.24
C GLY A 104 -5.80 0.62 -10.87
N ILE A 105 -5.87 1.41 -9.80
CA ILE A 105 -6.09 0.92 -8.43
C ILE A 105 -7.57 0.96 -8.09
N THR A 106 -8.03 -0.09 -7.38
CA THR A 106 -9.32 -0.13 -6.70
C THR A 106 -9.17 -0.66 -5.29
N LEU A 107 -10.06 -0.22 -4.41
CA LEU A 107 -10.03 -0.56 -3.01
C LEU A 107 -10.94 -1.76 -2.75
N GLY A 108 -10.45 -2.71 -1.97
CA GLY A 108 -11.21 -3.80 -1.39
C GLY A 108 -11.21 -3.68 0.12
N ALA A 109 -12.10 -4.36 0.78
CA ALA A 109 -12.02 -4.60 2.20
C ALA A 109 -11.49 -6.02 2.43
N ALA A 110 -10.57 -6.15 3.37
CA ALA A 110 -9.99 -7.42 3.76
C ALA A 110 -10.72 -8.04 4.95
N GLU A 111 -10.22 -9.16 5.41
CA GLU A 111 -10.54 -9.69 6.74
C GLU A 111 -10.37 -8.60 7.79
N GLY A 112 -11.32 -8.52 8.70
CA GLY A 112 -11.33 -7.48 9.70
C GLY A 112 -12.13 -6.25 9.30
N GLY A 113 -12.77 -6.25 8.12
CA GLY A 113 -13.61 -5.13 7.65
C GLY A 113 -12.86 -3.83 7.43
N THR A 114 -11.55 -3.81 7.70
CA THR A 114 -10.74 -2.61 7.54
C THR A 114 -10.56 -2.29 6.06
N ILE A 115 -11.08 -1.16 5.65
CA ILE A 115 -10.98 -0.65 4.28
C ILE A 115 -9.51 -0.34 3.99
N GLY A 116 -9.04 -0.73 2.80
CA GLY A 116 -7.70 -0.38 2.31
C GLY A 116 -6.61 -1.41 2.53
N ASN A 117 -6.87 -2.51 3.22
CA ASN A 117 -5.89 -3.59 3.36
C ASN A 117 -5.92 -4.59 2.19
N ASN A 118 -6.97 -4.60 1.39
CA ASN A 118 -7.08 -5.41 0.18
C ASN A 118 -7.16 -4.51 -1.05
N ILE A 119 -6.03 -4.17 -1.61
CA ILE A 119 -5.89 -3.28 -2.77
C ILE A 119 -5.81 -4.16 -4.02
N TYR A 120 -6.48 -3.74 -5.09
CA TYR A 120 -6.34 -4.33 -6.42
C TYR A 120 -5.58 -3.37 -7.32
N LEU A 121 -4.59 -3.87 -8.01
CA LEU A 121 -3.77 -3.14 -8.96
C LEU A 121 -3.87 -3.82 -10.33
N ASN A 122 -4.36 -3.08 -11.34
CA ASN A 122 -4.64 -3.61 -12.68
C ASN A 122 -5.54 -4.85 -12.70
N GLY A 123 -6.50 -4.97 -11.75
CA GLY A 123 -7.40 -6.11 -11.64
C GLY A 123 -6.85 -7.30 -10.85
N PHE A 124 -5.64 -7.22 -10.31
CA PHE A 124 -5.04 -8.26 -9.47
C PHE A 124 -4.93 -7.78 -8.01
N SER A 125 -5.16 -8.70 -7.07
CA SER A 125 -4.95 -8.39 -5.65
C SER A 125 -3.49 -8.07 -5.38
N ALA A 126 -3.23 -6.96 -4.73
CA ALA A 126 -1.92 -6.50 -4.26
C ALA A 126 -1.81 -6.57 -2.73
N ARG A 127 -2.61 -7.42 -2.08
CA ARG A 127 -2.68 -7.55 -0.61
C ARG A 127 -1.31 -7.83 0.02
N THR A 128 -0.48 -8.62 -0.66
CA THR A 128 0.87 -8.99 -0.21
C THR A 128 1.98 -8.21 -0.92
N ASP A 129 1.61 -7.23 -1.76
CA ASP A 129 2.54 -6.48 -2.61
C ASP A 129 2.72 -5.04 -2.12
N ILE A 130 2.50 -4.81 -0.81
CA ILE A 130 2.75 -3.55 -0.12
C ILE A 130 4.12 -3.65 0.56
N TYR A 131 4.91 -2.57 0.44
CA TYR A 131 6.27 -2.46 0.95
C TYR A 131 6.44 -1.16 1.75
N LEU A 132 7.36 -1.17 2.71
CA LEU A 132 7.84 0.00 3.41
C LEU A 132 9.37 0.08 3.25
N ASP A 133 9.87 1.18 2.68
CA ASP A 133 11.30 1.38 2.40
C ASP A 133 11.96 0.21 1.63
N GLY A 134 11.20 -0.41 0.71
CA GLY A 134 11.67 -1.53 -0.12
C GLY A 134 11.55 -2.91 0.53
N PHE A 135 11.09 -3.03 1.76
CA PHE A 135 10.79 -4.31 2.43
C PHE A 135 9.31 -4.62 2.39
N ARG A 136 8.98 -5.90 2.26
CA ARG A 136 7.60 -6.39 2.28
C ARG A 136 6.93 -6.10 3.62
N ASP A 137 5.79 -5.41 3.55
CA ASP A 137 4.90 -5.13 4.66
C ASP A 137 3.63 -5.97 4.51
N ARG A 138 3.71 -7.25 4.94
CA ARG A 138 2.69 -8.27 4.69
C ARG A 138 1.46 -8.13 5.60
N ALA A 139 1.63 -7.60 6.79
CA ALA A 139 0.56 -7.49 7.77
C ALA A 139 -0.58 -6.59 7.28
N GLN A 140 -1.79 -6.85 7.77
CA GLN A 140 -2.95 -6.06 7.41
C GLN A 140 -3.29 -5.13 8.56
N TYR A 141 -3.08 -3.83 8.35
CA TYR A 141 -3.39 -2.79 9.30
C TYR A 141 -3.73 -1.48 8.55
N TYR A 142 -4.35 -0.54 9.25
CA TYR A 142 -4.57 0.81 8.73
C TYR A 142 -3.23 1.54 8.65
N ARG A 143 -2.83 1.93 7.44
CA ARG A 143 -1.58 2.63 7.16
C ARG A 143 -1.81 4.12 7.04
N ASP A 144 -1.26 4.85 7.98
CA ASP A 144 -1.29 6.30 8.01
C ASP A 144 -0.17 6.91 7.17
N THR A 145 -0.32 8.19 6.76
CA THR A 145 0.70 8.93 5.98
C THR A 145 1.59 9.83 6.82
N PHE A 146 1.44 9.86 8.16
CA PHE A 146 2.11 10.84 9.02
C PHE A 146 3.64 10.79 8.95
N ASP A 147 4.23 9.64 8.67
CA ASP A 147 5.66 9.40 8.56
C ASP A 147 6.15 9.16 7.12
N LEU A 148 5.28 9.37 6.11
CA LEU A 148 5.60 9.15 4.70
C LEU A 148 6.02 10.43 3.99
N ASP A 149 7.09 10.36 3.19
CA ASP A 149 7.47 11.38 2.22
C ASP A 149 6.76 11.14 0.87
N GLU A 150 6.59 9.88 0.46
CA GLU A 150 5.90 9.54 -0.79
C GLU A 150 5.41 8.10 -0.81
N VAL A 151 4.54 7.81 -1.77
CA VAL A 151 4.09 6.47 -2.12
C VAL A 151 4.40 6.22 -3.59
N GLU A 152 5.18 5.19 -3.87
CA GLU A 152 5.57 4.79 -5.22
C GLU A 152 4.80 3.55 -5.65
N VAL A 153 4.29 3.54 -6.86
CA VAL A 153 3.60 2.38 -7.43
C VAL A 153 4.28 1.97 -8.73
N LEU A 154 4.93 0.81 -8.71
CA LEU A 154 5.53 0.20 -9.89
C LEU A 154 4.50 -0.72 -10.53
N MET A 155 4.16 -0.48 -11.79
CA MET A 155 3.10 -1.18 -12.50
C MET A 155 3.59 -2.46 -13.15
N GLY A 156 2.81 -3.54 -13.00
CA GLY A 156 3.11 -4.85 -13.60
C GLY A 156 4.10 -5.71 -12.82
N PRO A 157 4.33 -6.95 -13.24
CA PRO A 157 5.22 -7.91 -12.60
C PRO A 157 6.61 -7.37 -12.28
N SER A 158 7.01 -7.40 -11.02
CA SER A 158 8.24 -6.79 -10.51
C SER A 158 9.04 -7.71 -9.58
N SER A 159 8.84 -9.05 -9.65
CA SER A 159 9.52 -10.01 -8.78
C SER A 159 11.04 -9.99 -8.90
N MET A 160 11.59 -9.59 -10.04
CA MET A 160 13.04 -9.46 -10.19
C MET A 160 13.62 -8.46 -9.18
N LEU A 161 12.90 -7.39 -8.85
CA LEU A 161 13.31 -6.40 -7.85
C LEU A 161 12.83 -6.73 -6.42
N PHE A 162 11.65 -7.35 -6.26
CA PHE A 162 10.95 -7.47 -4.98
C PHE A 162 10.71 -8.90 -4.49
N GLY A 163 11.13 -9.92 -5.26
CA GLY A 163 10.85 -11.33 -4.95
C GLY A 163 9.41 -11.73 -5.26
N ARG A 164 8.88 -12.72 -4.56
CA ARG A 164 7.52 -13.27 -4.77
C ARG A 164 6.44 -12.19 -4.84
N GLY A 165 5.27 -12.48 -5.39
CA GLY A 165 4.15 -11.56 -5.51
C GLY A 165 4.21 -10.66 -6.75
N SER A 166 3.62 -9.47 -6.67
CA SER A 166 3.68 -8.39 -7.66
C SER A 166 3.06 -8.71 -9.04
N THR A 167 1.91 -9.39 -9.08
CA THR A 167 1.19 -9.64 -10.36
C THR A 167 0.79 -8.33 -11.03
N GLY A 168 0.03 -7.50 -10.33
CA GLY A 168 -0.45 -6.20 -10.82
C GLY A 168 0.60 -5.10 -10.72
N GLY A 169 1.56 -5.26 -9.80
CA GLY A 169 2.59 -4.28 -9.46
C GLY A 169 2.96 -4.30 -7.98
N VAL A 170 3.70 -3.29 -7.56
CA VAL A 170 4.20 -3.10 -6.20
C VAL A 170 3.83 -1.71 -5.70
N ILE A 171 3.40 -1.61 -4.44
CA ILE A 171 3.14 -0.36 -3.74
C ILE A 171 4.23 -0.19 -2.67
N ASN A 172 5.09 0.80 -2.81
CA ASN A 172 6.17 1.09 -1.86
C ASN A 172 5.90 2.39 -1.12
N GLN A 173 5.84 2.33 0.19
CA GLN A 173 5.77 3.48 1.08
C GLN A 173 7.19 3.92 1.41
N VAL A 174 7.47 5.22 1.35
CA VAL A 174 8.79 5.80 1.63
C VAL A 174 8.69 6.63 2.89
N SER A 175 9.38 6.21 3.94
CA SER A 175 9.38 6.92 5.21
C SER A 175 10.24 8.18 5.18
N LYS A 176 9.87 9.19 5.95
CA LYS A 176 10.63 10.43 6.14
C LYS A 176 11.98 10.15 6.77
N LYS A 177 13.05 10.72 6.22
CA LYS A 177 14.43 10.54 6.70
C LYS A 177 14.96 11.82 7.38
N PRO A 178 15.88 11.71 8.38
CA PRO A 178 16.55 12.86 8.96
C PRO A 178 17.41 13.63 7.94
N LYS A 179 17.42 14.98 8.06
CA LYS A 179 18.16 15.91 7.20
C LYS A 179 19.05 16.83 8.05
N LEU A 180 20.12 17.40 7.48
CA LEU A 180 20.97 18.39 8.14
C LEU A 180 20.28 19.78 8.12
N ALA A 181 19.16 19.87 8.85
CA ALA A 181 18.36 21.09 9.01
C ALA A 181 17.57 21.00 10.31
N ASP A 182 17.22 22.14 10.89
CA ASP A 182 16.31 22.22 12.03
C ASP A 182 14.95 22.75 11.58
N PHE A 183 13.89 22.03 11.89
CA PHE A 183 12.50 22.47 11.68
C PHE A 183 11.54 21.67 12.55
N THR A 184 10.39 22.25 12.83
CA THR A 184 9.26 21.56 13.46
C THR A 184 7.96 22.04 12.85
N ASP A 185 7.20 21.11 12.30
CA ASP A 185 5.84 21.32 11.78
C ASP A 185 4.85 20.69 12.75
N VAL A 186 3.90 21.47 13.25
CA VAL A 186 2.79 20.99 14.06
C VAL A 186 1.50 21.24 13.30
N THR A 187 0.72 20.19 13.07
CA THR A 187 -0.53 20.28 12.29
C THR A 187 -1.71 19.79 13.11
N GLY A 188 -2.81 20.56 13.09
CA GLY A 188 -4.09 20.20 13.66
C GLY A 188 -5.17 20.20 12.58
N SER A 189 -6.03 19.18 12.55
CA SER A 189 -7.14 19.08 11.61
C SER A 189 -8.44 18.69 12.31
N VAL A 190 -9.56 19.22 11.83
CA VAL A 190 -10.91 18.86 12.29
C VAL A 190 -11.80 18.64 11.08
N THR A 191 -12.67 17.64 11.14
CA THR A 191 -13.64 17.36 10.08
C THR A 191 -15.07 17.62 10.53
N THR A 192 -15.97 17.81 9.59
CA THR A 192 -17.41 17.94 9.87
C THR A 192 -18.05 16.66 10.42
N ASN A 193 -17.37 15.52 10.31
CA ASN A 193 -17.81 14.25 10.91
C ASN A 193 -17.41 14.13 12.39
N GLY A 194 -16.60 15.07 12.91
CA GLY A 194 -16.14 15.05 14.30
C GLY A 194 -14.77 14.41 14.51
N LEU A 195 -14.05 14.04 13.44
CA LEU A 195 -12.67 13.59 13.57
C LEU A 195 -11.75 14.77 13.92
N VAL A 196 -10.96 14.60 14.95
CA VAL A 196 -9.88 15.51 15.35
C VAL A 196 -8.55 14.78 15.16
N ARG A 197 -7.62 15.41 14.45
CA ARG A 197 -6.29 14.84 14.16
C ARG A 197 -5.19 15.86 14.48
N SER A 198 -4.07 15.40 15.03
CA SER A 198 -2.89 16.21 15.24
C SER A 198 -1.66 15.43 14.81
N THR A 199 -0.70 16.12 14.17
CA THR A 199 0.59 15.55 13.80
C THR A 199 1.73 16.48 14.16
N VAL A 200 2.91 15.92 14.40
CA VAL A 200 4.17 16.64 14.57
C VAL A 200 5.23 16.00 13.68
N ASP A 201 6.03 16.83 13.01
CA ASP A 201 7.19 16.43 12.21
C ASP A 201 8.34 17.33 12.63
N THR A 202 9.27 16.85 13.45
CA THR A 202 10.41 17.62 13.93
C THR A 202 11.70 16.98 13.49
N ASN A 203 12.61 17.79 12.97
CA ASN A 203 13.94 17.38 12.54
C ASN A 203 14.98 18.26 13.24
N MET A 204 15.99 17.66 13.81
CA MET A 204 17.07 18.31 14.53
C MET A 204 18.42 17.88 13.98
N GLN A 205 19.25 18.83 13.60
CA GLN A 205 20.65 18.59 13.28
C GLN A 205 21.43 18.40 14.59
N LEU A 206 21.97 17.19 14.81
CA LEU A 206 22.72 16.85 16.02
C LEU A 206 24.21 17.21 15.91
N SER A 207 24.76 17.17 14.70
CA SER A 207 26.14 17.53 14.37
C SER A 207 26.25 17.88 12.87
N GLU A 208 27.46 18.16 12.39
CA GLU A 208 27.74 18.42 10.96
C GLU A 208 27.39 17.22 10.06
N THR A 209 27.27 16.01 10.61
CA THR A 209 27.04 14.77 9.85
C THR A 209 25.95 13.90 10.45
N SER A 210 25.20 14.38 11.43
CA SER A 210 24.13 13.58 12.06
C SER A 210 22.89 14.41 12.34
N ALA A 211 21.73 13.74 12.21
CA ALA A 211 20.44 14.35 12.45
C ALA A 211 19.47 13.32 13.08
N PHE A 212 18.48 13.85 13.76
CA PHE A 212 17.34 13.11 14.30
C PHE A 212 16.05 13.67 13.71
N ARG A 213 15.09 12.80 13.38
CA ARG A 213 13.74 13.21 12.98
C ARG A 213 12.72 12.41 13.78
N PHE A 214 11.69 13.08 14.22
CA PHE A 214 10.56 12.46 14.90
C PHE A 214 9.27 12.87 14.23
N ASN A 215 8.45 11.88 13.87
CA ASN A 215 7.08 12.08 13.41
C ASN A 215 6.13 11.50 14.45
N GLY A 216 5.07 12.22 14.76
CA GLY A 216 4.03 11.77 15.68
C GLY A 216 2.64 12.08 15.14
N MET A 217 1.68 11.25 15.51
CA MET A 217 0.28 11.39 15.09
C MET A 217 -0.65 10.96 16.21
N THR A 218 -1.78 11.63 16.34
CA THR A 218 -2.96 11.13 17.07
C THR A 218 -4.23 11.57 16.37
N GLN A 219 -5.24 10.68 16.35
CA GLN A 219 -6.57 11.02 15.87
C GLN A 219 -7.66 10.35 16.70
N ASN A 220 -8.82 10.98 16.77
CA ASN A 220 -9.99 10.45 17.47
C ASN A 220 -11.27 11.07 16.90
N GLY A 221 -12.28 10.25 16.66
CA GLY A 221 -13.59 10.66 16.14
C GLY A 221 -14.08 9.81 14.99
N ASP A 222 -15.09 10.28 14.26
CA ASP A 222 -15.68 9.52 13.16
C ASP A 222 -14.96 9.79 11.84
N ALA A 223 -14.34 8.75 11.28
CA ALA A 223 -13.57 8.84 10.03
C ALA A 223 -14.46 9.04 8.80
N THR A 224 -15.72 8.58 8.84
CA THR A 224 -16.66 8.63 7.72
C THR A 224 -18.03 9.12 8.15
N THR A 225 -18.98 9.20 7.22
CA THR A 225 -20.39 9.50 7.49
C THR A 225 -21.24 8.25 7.83
N ARG A 226 -20.61 7.10 8.07
CA ARG A 226 -21.30 5.86 8.48
C ARG A 226 -21.77 5.97 9.92
N ASP A 227 -22.86 5.29 10.28
CA ASP A 227 -23.42 5.33 11.64
C ASP A 227 -22.46 4.76 12.69
N GLN A 228 -21.51 3.96 12.25
CA GLN A 228 -20.41 3.42 13.05
C GLN A 228 -19.11 3.55 12.28
N SER A 229 -18.26 4.51 12.66
CA SER A 229 -17.01 4.80 11.94
C SER A 229 -15.94 5.40 12.86
N HIS A 230 -16.06 5.17 14.18
CA HIS A 230 -15.14 5.74 15.16
C HIS A 230 -13.74 5.14 15.01
N VAL A 231 -12.72 6.01 15.08
CA VAL A 231 -11.31 5.63 15.10
C VAL A 231 -10.62 6.33 16.26
N LYS A 232 -9.62 5.66 16.85
CA LYS A 232 -8.80 6.22 17.92
C LYS A 232 -7.38 5.70 17.79
N ASP A 233 -6.54 6.48 17.12
CA ASP A 233 -5.21 6.07 16.72
C ASP A 233 -4.15 6.99 17.27
N PHE A 234 -2.95 6.43 17.46
CA PHE A 234 -1.75 7.21 17.70
C PHE A 234 -0.53 6.52 17.08
N GLY A 235 0.46 7.31 16.67
CA GLY A 235 1.69 6.84 16.05
C GLY A 235 2.89 7.66 16.43
N ALA A 236 4.07 7.01 16.43
CA ALA A 236 5.38 7.62 16.66
C ALA A 236 6.41 6.97 15.74
N ALA A 237 7.17 7.78 15.01
CA ALA A 237 8.21 7.32 14.10
C ALA A 237 9.53 8.10 14.33
N PRO A 238 10.37 7.70 15.31
CA PRO A 238 11.70 8.25 15.49
C PRO A 238 12.66 7.69 14.46
N SER A 239 13.58 8.55 13.97
CA SER A 239 14.63 8.16 13.02
C SER A 239 15.93 8.92 13.34
N PHE A 240 17.06 8.21 13.29
CA PHE A 240 18.41 8.76 13.45
C PHE A 240 19.23 8.49 12.20
N LYS A 241 19.97 9.47 11.72
CA LYS A 241 20.92 9.30 10.62
C LYS A 241 22.27 9.86 10.99
N PHE A 242 23.32 9.06 10.80
CA PHE A 242 24.71 9.37 11.10
C PHE A 242 25.55 9.29 9.84
N GLY A 243 26.63 10.09 9.79
CA GLY A 243 27.56 10.10 8.67
C GLY A 243 26.98 10.73 7.39
N ILE A 244 25.99 11.61 7.50
CA ILE A 244 25.37 12.28 6.36
C ILE A 244 26.46 13.05 5.58
N GLY A 245 26.53 12.79 4.25
CA GLY A 245 27.55 13.39 3.38
C GLY A 245 28.94 12.78 3.49
N THR A 246 29.13 11.78 4.34
CA THR A 246 30.37 11.00 4.43
C THR A 246 30.30 9.70 3.62
N PRO A 247 31.42 8.99 3.41
CA PRO A 247 31.37 7.71 2.71
C PRO A 247 30.50 6.65 3.38
N THR A 248 30.32 6.71 4.71
CA THR A 248 29.48 5.75 5.46
C THR A 248 28.31 6.47 6.10
N GLU A 249 27.10 6.11 5.69
CA GLU A 249 25.86 6.58 6.29
C GLU A 249 25.16 5.44 7.01
N VAL A 250 24.66 5.70 8.22
CA VAL A 250 23.88 4.75 9.02
C VAL A 250 22.54 5.38 9.35
N THR A 251 21.44 4.69 9.06
CA THR A 251 20.08 5.12 9.42
C THR A 251 19.44 4.07 10.33
N LEU A 252 18.89 4.51 11.45
CA LEU A 252 18.07 3.70 12.37
C LEU A 252 16.70 4.35 12.47
N SER A 253 15.63 3.61 12.21
CA SER A 253 14.28 4.12 12.31
C SER A 253 13.33 3.11 12.93
N ALA A 254 12.25 3.61 13.51
CA ALA A 254 11.16 2.81 14.02
C ALA A 254 9.82 3.43 13.62
N LEU A 255 8.81 2.57 13.42
CA LEU A 255 7.40 2.94 13.35
C LEU A 255 6.67 2.20 14.46
N LEU A 256 6.04 2.94 15.36
CA LEU A 256 5.19 2.45 16.44
C LEU A 256 3.81 3.06 16.25
N GLN A 257 2.78 2.23 16.04
CA GLN A 257 1.42 2.71 15.81
C GLN A 257 0.42 1.83 16.56
N HIS A 258 -0.61 2.46 17.09
CA HIS A 258 -1.76 1.79 17.68
C HIS A 258 -3.02 2.31 17.00
N ASN A 259 -3.86 1.40 16.55
CA ASN A 259 -5.16 1.67 15.97
C ASN A 259 -6.25 1.00 16.82
N ASP A 260 -7.37 1.70 17.05
CA ASP A 260 -8.57 1.17 17.66
C ASP A 260 -9.76 1.67 16.83
N ASP A 261 -10.11 0.86 15.82
CA ASP A 261 -11.03 1.22 14.75
C ASP A 261 -12.33 0.42 14.82
N MET A 262 -13.44 1.08 14.50
CA MET A 262 -14.72 0.41 14.25
C MET A 262 -14.67 -0.27 12.88
N PRO A 263 -14.87 -1.61 12.80
CA PRO A 263 -14.88 -2.33 11.53
C PRO A 263 -16.11 -2.02 10.69
N ASP A 264 -15.96 -1.97 9.36
CA ASP A 264 -17.06 -1.79 8.40
C ASP A 264 -17.05 -2.87 7.32
N TYR A 265 -18.01 -3.76 7.37
CA TYR A 265 -18.21 -4.83 6.40
C TYR A 265 -19.16 -4.47 5.23
N GLY A 266 -19.57 -3.20 5.12
CA GLY A 266 -20.43 -2.70 4.05
C GLY A 266 -21.85 -3.22 4.10
N VAL A 267 -22.49 -3.22 2.92
CA VAL A 267 -23.86 -3.64 2.73
C VAL A 267 -23.95 -4.87 1.82
N GLN A 268 -24.93 -5.72 2.06
CA GLN A 268 -25.23 -6.88 1.25
C GLN A 268 -25.83 -6.49 -0.11
N SER A 269 -25.76 -7.41 -1.07
CA SER A 269 -26.41 -7.25 -2.37
C SER A 269 -27.84 -7.82 -2.36
N VAL A 270 -28.72 -7.19 -3.14
CA VAL A 270 -30.07 -7.65 -3.43
C VAL A 270 -30.31 -7.48 -4.93
N ASN A 271 -30.85 -8.51 -5.59
CA ASN A 271 -31.15 -8.47 -7.03
C ASN A 271 -29.95 -8.03 -7.91
N GLY A 272 -28.74 -8.52 -7.60
CA GLY A 272 -27.54 -8.27 -8.38
C GLY A 272 -26.90 -6.88 -8.22
N HIS A 273 -27.31 -6.11 -7.23
CA HIS A 273 -26.77 -4.79 -6.90
C HIS A 273 -26.61 -4.61 -5.39
N PRO A 274 -25.70 -3.75 -4.90
CA PRO A 274 -25.70 -3.39 -3.50
C PRO A 274 -27.07 -2.88 -3.04
N ALA A 275 -27.54 -3.32 -1.88
CA ALA A 275 -28.84 -2.93 -1.35
C ALA A 275 -28.99 -1.41 -1.29
N GLY A 276 -30.14 -0.89 -1.73
CA GLY A 276 -30.45 0.53 -1.84
C GLY A 276 -30.70 1.24 -0.51
N VAL A 277 -30.04 0.83 0.57
CA VAL A 277 -30.14 1.43 1.92
C VAL A 277 -29.41 2.78 2.01
N SER A 278 -29.54 3.46 3.14
CA SER A 278 -28.77 4.68 3.42
C SER A 278 -27.25 4.40 3.30
N ARG A 279 -26.45 5.38 2.83
CA ARG A 279 -24.99 5.26 2.88
C ARG A 279 -24.44 5.13 4.30
N ASN A 280 -25.18 5.63 5.28
CA ASN A 280 -24.77 5.61 6.67
C ASN A 280 -25.01 4.26 7.35
N THR A 281 -25.94 3.44 6.80
CA THR A 281 -26.30 2.16 7.39
C THR A 281 -25.10 1.24 7.60
N ALA A 282 -24.87 0.83 8.85
CA ALA A 282 -23.88 -0.16 9.27
C ALA A 282 -24.60 -1.34 9.95
N TYR A 283 -23.96 -2.51 10.00
CA TYR A 283 -24.60 -3.73 10.56
C TYR A 283 -23.82 -4.34 11.73
N GLY A 284 -22.75 -3.70 12.15
CA GLY A 284 -21.95 -4.08 13.32
C GLY A 284 -22.61 -3.70 14.63
N PHE A 285 -22.06 -4.15 15.74
CA PHE A 285 -22.45 -3.78 17.10
C PHE A 285 -21.59 -2.62 17.63
N HIS A 286 -22.08 -1.92 18.67
CA HIS A 286 -21.32 -0.83 19.29
C HIS A 286 -20.03 -1.27 20.01
N ASP A 287 -19.93 -2.55 20.36
CA ASP A 287 -18.76 -3.14 20.99
C ASP A 287 -17.82 -3.84 20.02
N ASP A 288 -18.10 -3.77 18.72
CA ASP A 288 -17.17 -4.22 17.68
C ASP A 288 -15.93 -3.31 17.67
N ARG A 289 -14.77 -3.91 17.42
CA ARG A 289 -13.49 -3.20 17.35
C ARG A 289 -12.46 -4.01 16.57
N THR A 290 -11.53 -3.28 15.97
CA THR A 290 -10.30 -3.81 15.41
C THR A 290 -9.14 -3.06 16.03
N MET A 291 -8.52 -3.65 17.06
CA MET A 291 -7.33 -3.07 17.71
C MET A 291 -6.07 -3.62 17.06
N GLN A 292 -5.14 -2.74 16.74
CA GLN A 292 -3.88 -3.12 16.09
C GLN A 292 -2.70 -2.43 16.77
N ASP A 293 -1.70 -3.23 17.12
CA ASP A 293 -0.39 -2.76 17.61
C ASP A 293 0.67 -3.07 16.58
N ILE A 294 1.30 -2.03 16.04
CA ILE A 294 2.32 -2.10 15.00
C ILE A 294 3.66 -1.65 15.58
N ALA A 295 4.70 -2.47 15.42
CA ALA A 295 6.07 -2.12 15.75
C ALA A 295 7.00 -2.57 14.63
N MET A 296 7.66 -1.61 13.96
CA MET A 296 8.63 -1.87 12.91
C MET A 296 9.95 -1.21 13.25
N LEU A 297 11.04 -1.92 13.04
CA LEU A 297 12.40 -1.43 13.25
C LEU A 297 13.19 -1.60 11.96
N ASN A 298 13.90 -0.55 11.56
CA ASN A 298 14.76 -0.57 10.37
C ASN A 298 16.15 -0.09 10.72
N ALA A 299 17.17 -0.81 10.25
CA ALA A 299 18.57 -0.44 10.34
C ALA A 299 19.20 -0.53 8.95
N SER A 300 19.74 0.57 8.44
CA SER A 300 20.40 0.65 7.14
C SER A 300 21.81 1.19 7.27
N VAL A 301 22.75 0.53 6.63
CA VAL A 301 24.14 0.98 6.50
C VAL A 301 24.45 1.08 5.01
N GLN A 302 24.91 2.24 4.58
CA GLN A 302 25.38 2.47 3.21
C GLN A 302 26.86 2.90 3.26
N HIS A 303 27.71 2.27 2.45
CA HIS A 303 29.13 2.64 2.31
C HIS A 303 29.48 2.88 0.84
N LYS A 304 30.00 4.08 0.56
CA LYS A 304 30.50 4.47 -0.75
C LYS A 304 32.00 4.17 -0.81
N PHE A 305 32.40 3.07 -1.47
CA PHE A 305 33.82 2.77 -1.71
C PHE A 305 34.44 3.75 -2.70
N THR A 306 33.66 4.12 -3.71
CA THR A 306 33.96 5.15 -4.70
C THR A 306 32.65 5.92 -5.01
N PRO A 307 32.68 7.04 -5.76
CA PRO A 307 31.46 7.69 -6.23
C PRO A 307 30.54 6.73 -7.02
N ASP A 308 31.13 5.72 -7.67
CA ASP A 308 30.43 4.80 -8.55
C ASP A 308 30.12 3.43 -7.92
N THR A 309 30.66 3.12 -6.73
CA THR A 309 30.49 1.83 -6.08
C THR A 309 29.97 2.00 -4.66
N VAL A 310 28.76 1.54 -4.43
CA VAL A 310 28.02 1.67 -3.16
C VAL A 310 27.56 0.31 -2.69
N LEU A 311 27.94 -0.06 -1.47
CA LEU A 311 27.39 -1.22 -0.76
C LEU A 311 26.33 -0.74 0.22
N ARG A 312 25.17 -1.38 0.23
CA ARG A 312 24.14 -1.17 1.21
C ARG A 312 23.74 -2.49 1.86
N ASN A 313 23.62 -2.47 3.18
CA ASN A 313 22.94 -3.51 3.94
C ASN A 313 21.80 -2.88 4.72
N GLN A 314 20.65 -3.52 4.69
CA GLN A 314 19.46 -3.05 5.39
C GLN A 314 18.76 -4.25 6.04
N THR A 315 18.31 -4.06 7.28
CA THR A 315 17.54 -5.06 8.04
C THR A 315 16.26 -4.42 8.54
N GLN A 316 15.13 -5.07 8.34
CA GLN A 316 13.84 -4.66 8.88
C GLN A 316 13.23 -5.79 9.70
N TYR A 317 12.73 -5.47 10.90
CA TYR A 317 11.91 -6.32 11.76
C TYR A 317 10.53 -5.70 11.88
N ASN A 318 9.50 -6.49 11.65
CA ASN A 318 8.09 -6.10 11.79
C ASN A 318 7.41 -7.02 12.80
N ASN A 319 6.56 -6.43 13.64
CA ASN A 319 5.66 -7.15 14.54
C ASN A 319 4.32 -6.41 14.54
N VAL A 320 3.26 -7.09 14.12
CA VAL A 320 1.92 -6.55 14.08
C VAL A 320 0.98 -7.51 14.79
N ARG A 321 0.29 -7.01 15.81
CA ARG A 321 -0.78 -7.72 16.49
C ARG A 321 -2.11 -7.10 16.13
N THR A 322 -3.09 -7.93 15.77
CA THR A 322 -4.49 -7.53 15.56
C THR A 322 -5.37 -8.29 16.54
N ASP A 323 -6.24 -7.59 17.26
CA ASP A 323 -7.29 -8.13 18.14
C ASP A 323 -8.62 -7.62 17.59
N ALA A 324 -9.35 -8.50 16.91
CA ALA A 324 -10.57 -8.18 16.20
C ALA A 324 -11.76 -8.85 16.87
N ARG A 325 -12.76 -8.06 17.26
CA ARG A 325 -14.10 -8.46 17.64
C ARG A 325 -15.06 -7.79 16.68
N GLU A 326 -15.55 -8.52 15.71
CA GLU A 326 -16.19 -7.93 14.55
C GLU A 326 -17.49 -8.65 14.18
N THR A 327 -18.44 -7.90 13.65
CA THR A 327 -19.73 -8.41 13.21
C THR A 327 -19.98 -8.04 11.75
N ALA A 328 -20.12 -9.05 10.89
CA ALA A 328 -20.35 -8.90 9.46
C ALA A 328 -21.80 -9.23 9.08
N PRO A 329 -22.39 -8.49 8.11
CA PRO A 329 -23.65 -8.89 7.47
C PRO A 329 -23.39 -10.11 6.57
N GLN A 330 -23.89 -11.30 6.94
CA GLN A 330 -23.57 -12.55 6.24
C GLN A 330 -24.60 -12.94 5.19
N ALA A 331 -25.88 -12.89 5.53
CA ALA A 331 -26.94 -13.34 4.64
C ALA A 331 -28.17 -12.43 4.71
N VAL A 332 -28.91 -12.39 3.60
CA VAL A 332 -30.20 -11.71 3.50
C VAL A 332 -31.32 -12.72 3.62
N GLY A 333 -32.36 -12.39 4.36
CA GLY A 333 -33.50 -13.27 4.58
C GLY A 333 -34.74 -12.52 5.04
N THR A 334 -35.73 -13.27 5.51
CA THR A 334 -36.93 -12.78 6.15
C THR A 334 -37.06 -13.38 7.55
N LEU A 335 -37.75 -12.68 8.43
CA LEU A 335 -38.07 -13.19 9.77
C LEU A 335 -39.49 -13.77 9.79
N GLY A 336 -39.63 -15.06 10.12
CA GLY A 336 -40.87 -15.75 10.17
C GLY A 336 -41.06 -16.53 11.49
N PRO A 337 -42.19 -17.23 11.65
CA PRO A 337 -42.50 -17.99 12.88
C PRO A 337 -41.49 -19.08 13.25
N LYS A 338 -40.53 -19.39 12.35
CA LYS A 338 -39.43 -20.36 12.55
C LYS A 338 -38.07 -19.68 12.67
N GLY A 339 -38.04 -18.37 12.93
CA GLY A 339 -36.83 -17.56 12.96
C GLY A 339 -36.39 -17.06 11.57
N PHE A 340 -35.11 -16.78 11.43
CA PHE A 340 -34.52 -16.26 10.19
C PHE A 340 -34.57 -17.31 9.05
N GLN A 341 -35.07 -16.90 7.89
CA GLN A 341 -35.15 -17.70 6.68
C GLN A 341 -34.36 -17.01 5.56
N GLN A 342 -33.21 -17.58 5.20
CA GLN A 342 -32.36 -17.05 4.18
C GLN A 342 -33.01 -17.04 2.80
N LEU A 343 -32.82 -15.97 2.02
CA LEU A 343 -33.23 -15.93 0.62
C LEU A 343 -32.43 -16.93 -0.24
N PRO A 344 -32.95 -17.32 -1.42
CA PRO A 344 -32.20 -18.09 -2.40
C PRO A 344 -30.88 -17.43 -2.79
N ALA A 345 -29.98 -18.21 -3.37
CA ALA A 345 -28.70 -17.71 -3.87
C ALA A 345 -28.88 -16.49 -4.78
N GLY A 346 -28.01 -15.48 -4.60
CA GLY A 346 -28.10 -14.18 -5.30
C GLY A 346 -29.05 -13.18 -4.67
N ASN A 347 -29.70 -13.52 -3.54
CA ASN A 347 -30.66 -12.65 -2.82
C ASN A 347 -31.75 -12.07 -3.74
N VAL A 348 -32.25 -12.90 -4.68
CA VAL A 348 -33.28 -12.45 -5.64
C VAL A 348 -34.66 -12.48 -4.94
N THR A 349 -35.31 -11.31 -4.93
CA THR A 349 -36.61 -11.14 -4.26
C THR A 349 -37.39 -9.95 -4.83
N ASN A 350 -38.71 -10.00 -4.70
CA ASN A 350 -39.60 -8.88 -4.96
C ASN A 350 -40.10 -8.22 -3.67
N LEU A 351 -39.62 -8.65 -2.50
CA LEU A 351 -39.97 -8.04 -1.22
C LEU A 351 -39.36 -6.65 -1.10
N PRO A 352 -40.04 -5.70 -0.44
CA PRO A 352 -39.47 -4.42 -0.05
C PRO A 352 -38.25 -4.62 0.87
N LEU A 353 -37.29 -3.68 0.85
CA LEU A 353 -36.10 -3.75 1.72
C LEU A 353 -36.48 -3.72 3.21
N ASP A 354 -37.59 -3.06 3.56
CA ASP A 354 -38.11 -2.98 4.95
C ASP A 354 -38.56 -4.33 5.50
N ASP A 355 -38.90 -5.29 4.64
CA ASP A 355 -39.30 -6.67 5.01
C ASP A 355 -38.09 -7.60 5.09
N LEU A 356 -36.89 -7.12 4.71
CA LEU A 356 -35.69 -7.93 4.69
C LEU A 356 -34.88 -7.78 5.98
N TRP A 357 -34.24 -8.90 6.34
CA TRP A 357 -33.38 -9.01 7.51
C TRP A 357 -31.99 -9.46 7.11
N ILE A 358 -31.02 -9.04 7.92
CA ILE A 358 -29.62 -9.42 7.79
C ILE A 358 -29.25 -10.37 8.92
N LEU A 359 -28.74 -11.54 8.59
CA LEU A 359 -28.09 -12.45 9.53
C LEU A 359 -26.67 -11.94 9.77
N GLN A 360 -26.29 -11.80 11.04
CA GLN A 360 -25.00 -11.26 11.45
C GLN A 360 -24.08 -12.39 11.93
N GLN A 361 -22.82 -12.35 11.46
CA GLN A 361 -21.78 -13.36 11.78
C GLN A 361 -20.60 -12.71 12.51
N SER A 362 -20.05 -13.43 13.50
CA SER A 362 -18.81 -13.04 14.16
C SER A 362 -17.59 -13.34 13.28
N HIS A 363 -16.66 -12.38 13.25
CA HIS A 363 -15.35 -12.50 12.62
C HIS A 363 -14.23 -12.21 13.64
N ASP A 364 -14.33 -12.84 14.82
CA ASP A 364 -13.44 -12.55 15.95
C ASP A 364 -12.13 -13.34 15.83
N ARG A 365 -11.01 -12.67 16.06
CA ARG A 365 -9.69 -13.29 15.94
C ARG A 365 -8.58 -12.49 16.63
N VAL A 366 -7.52 -13.19 17.02
CA VAL A 366 -6.25 -12.57 17.41
C VAL A 366 -5.18 -13.06 16.44
N ILE A 367 -4.56 -12.11 15.73
CA ILE A 367 -3.51 -12.37 14.74
C ILE A 367 -2.20 -11.78 15.24
N HIS A 368 -1.12 -12.55 15.09
CA HIS A 368 0.26 -12.08 15.22
C HIS A 368 0.97 -12.30 13.88
N ASP A 369 1.58 -11.25 13.37
CA ASP A 369 2.31 -11.22 12.12
C ASP A 369 3.70 -10.67 12.39
N GLU A 370 4.74 -11.51 12.25
CA GLU A 370 6.13 -11.15 12.49
C GLU A 370 6.95 -11.39 11.24
N SER A 371 7.91 -10.53 10.96
CA SER A 371 8.89 -10.79 9.91
C SER A 371 10.23 -10.14 10.21
N ILE A 372 11.29 -10.77 9.73
CA ILE A 372 12.62 -10.18 9.68
C ILE A 372 13.23 -10.42 8.32
N PHE A 373 13.68 -9.35 7.69
CA PHE A 373 14.34 -9.38 6.39
C PHE A 373 15.66 -8.63 6.43
N ASN A 374 16.67 -9.18 5.76
CA ASN A 374 17.94 -8.52 5.49
C ASN A 374 18.21 -8.51 4.00
N GLN A 375 18.65 -7.37 3.50
CA GLN A 375 19.07 -7.20 2.10
C GLN A 375 20.47 -6.61 2.07
N THR A 376 21.34 -7.22 1.28
CA THR A 376 22.68 -6.69 0.97
C THR A 376 22.77 -6.44 -0.52
N GLU A 377 23.04 -5.21 -0.91
CA GLU A 377 23.06 -4.77 -2.31
C GLU A 377 24.38 -4.05 -2.62
N LEU A 378 24.99 -4.41 -3.73
CA LEU A 378 26.12 -3.71 -4.33
C LEU A 378 25.67 -3.06 -5.63
N SER A 379 25.74 -1.73 -5.70
CA SER A 379 25.52 -0.96 -6.91
C SER A 379 26.87 -0.46 -7.40
N THR A 380 27.20 -0.66 -8.68
CA THR A 380 28.45 -0.19 -9.26
C THR A 380 28.26 0.29 -10.69
N LYS A 381 28.93 1.41 -11.04
CA LYS A 381 29.02 1.91 -12.41
C LYS A 381 30.41 1.63 -12.94
N PHE A 382 30.51 1.12 -14.15
CA PHE A 382 31.79 0.82 -14.82
C PHE A 382 31.63 0.84 -16.34
N ASP A 383 32.73 0.94 -17.05
CA ASP A 383 32.76 0.96 -18.51
C ASP A 383 33.42 -0.29 -19.08
N THR A 384 32.84 -0.85 -20.14
CA THR A 384 33.47 -1.85 -21.02
C THR A 384 33.70 -1.27 -22.40
N GLY A 385 34.86 -0.62 -22.59
CA GLY A 385 35.15 0.16 -23.77
C GLY A 385 34.31 1.45 -23.82
N SER A 386 33.41 1.56 -24.80
CA SER A 386 32.50 2.70 -24.94
C SER A 386 31.13 2.45 -24.29
N ILE A 387 30.89 1.28 -23.75
CA ILE A 387 29.62 0.87 -23.17
C ILE A 387 29.66 1.12 -21.67
N LYS A 388 28.65 1.83 -21.13
CA LYS A 388 28.53 2.09 -19.70
C LYS A 388 27.54 1.12 -19.07
N HIS A 389 27.85 0.68 -17.86
CA HIS A 389 27.06 -0.25 -17.07
C HIS A 389 26.65 0.39 -15.76
N THR A 390 25.41 0.18 -15.35
CA THR A 390 24.91 0.44 -13.97
C THR A 390 24.40 -0.90 -13.45
N LEU A 391 25.26 -1.62 -12.75
CA LEU A 391 25.01 -2.97 -12.24
C LEU A 391 24.57 -2.91 -10.78
N LEU A 392 23.44 -3.50 -10.48
CA LEU A 392 22.97 -3.84 -9.14
C LEU A 392 23.07 -5.34 -8.94
N THR A 393 23.70 -5.80 -7.86
CA THR A 393 23.63 -7.19 -7.41
C THR A 393 23.18 -7.24 -5.96
N GLY A 394 22.43 -8.27 -5.56
CA GLY A 394 21.93 -8.34 -4.21
C GLY A 394 21.58 -9.74 -3.73
N VAL A 395 21.55 -9.86 -2.41
CA VAL A 395 21.07 -11.03 -1.67
C VAL A 395 20.02 -10.59 -0.68
N GLU A 396 18.92 -11.33 -0.60
CA GLU A 396 17.85 -11.15 0.37
C GLU A 396 17.66 -12.41 1.18
N LEU A 397 17.57 -12.27 2.49
CA LEU A 397 17.24 -13.31 3.45
C LEU A 397 16.02 -12.86 4.24
N GLY A 398 15.03 -13.71 4.39
CA GLY A 398 13.80 -13.37 5.10
C GLY A 398 13.20 -14.53 5.87
N HIS A 399 12.56 -14.20 6.98
CA HIS A 399 11.72 -15.10 7.76
C HIS A 399 10.42 -14.41 8.09
N ASP A 400 9.30 -15.08 7.79
CA ASP A 400 7.95 -14.69 8.16
C ASP A 400 7.37 -15.67 9.17
N HIS A 401 6.65 -15.16 10.16
CA HIS A 401 5.84 -15.95 11.09
C HIS A 401 4.45 -15.35 11.20
N TYR A 402 3.43 -16.20 11.18
CA TYR A 402 2.02 -15.83 11.27
C TYR A 402 1.30 -16.77 12.22
N SER A 403 0.47 -16.22 13.10
CA SER A 403 -0.49 -17.01 13.87
C SER A 403 -1.85 -16.33 13.94
N ASN A 404 -2.91 -17.12 13.97
CA ASN A 404 -4.29 -16.65 14.01
C ASN A 404 -5.12 -17.58 14.90
N GLN A 405 -5.55 -17.07 16.06
CA GLN A 405 -6.55 -17.71 16.91
C GLN A 405 -7.92 -17.16 16.52
N ALA A 406 -8.72 -17.97 15.85
CA ALA A 406 -10.10 -17.62 15.57
C ALA A 406 -10.98 -17.84 16.80
N TYR A 407 -12.00 -17.01 16.96
CA TYR A 407 -13.08 -17.18 17.94
C TYR A 407 -14.43 -17.13 17.25
N SER A 408 -15.48 -17.57 17.95
CA SER A 408 -16.86 -17.44 17.50
C SER A 408 -17.77 -17.05 18.65
N ARG A 409 -18.73 -16.18 18.37
CA ARG A 409 -19.84 -15.85 19.28
C ARG A 409 -21.11 -16.51 18.74
N THR A 410 -22.05 -16.88 19.63
CA THR A 410 -23.34 -17.44 19.23
C THR A 410 -24.46 -16.72 19.96
N GLY A 411 -25.38 -16.16 19.19
CA GLY A 411 -26.50 -15.40 19.72
C GLY A 411 -27.86 -15.96 19.31
N THR A 412 -28.86 -15.09 19.31
CA THR A 412 -30.24 -15.42 18.98
C THR A 412 -30.79 -14.47 17.94
N CYS A 413 -31.81 -14.92 17.19
CA CYS A 413 -32.59 -14.11 16.29
C CYS A 413 -34.07 -14.31 16.61
N ASP A 414 -34.78 -13.29 17.08
CA ASP A 414 -36.18 -13.34 17.51
C ASP A 414 -36.48 -14.52 18.48
N GLY A 415 -35.57 -14.68 19.48
CA GLY A 415 -35.71 -15.76 20.47
C GLY A 415 -35.23 -17.13 20.04
N PHE A 416 -34.88 -17.35 18.78
CA PHE A 416 -34.30 -18.60 18.27
C PHE A 416 -32.77 -18.59 18.40
N THR A 417 -32.23 -19.65 19.00
CA THR A 417 -30.76 -19.82 19.06
C THR A 417 -30.22 -20.09 17.66
N LEU A 418 -29.19 -19.34 17.29
CA LEU A 418 -28.49 -19.44 16.01
C LEU A 418 -27.41 -20.52 16.04
N ASN A 419 -26.95 -20.94 14.87
CA ASN A 419 -25.78 -21.80 14.74
C ASN A 419 -24.51 -21.08 15.23
N SER A 420 -23.48 -21.86 15.61
CA SER A 420 -22.18 -21.31 16.03
C SER A 420 -21.61 -20.32 15.01
N GLY A 421 -21.19 -19.18 15.48
CA GLY A 421 -20.63 -18.11 14.66
C GLY A 421 -21.66 -17.07 14.20
N PHE A 422 -22.99 -17.31 14.37
CA PHE A 422 -24.00 -16.27 14.10
C PHE A 422 -24.41 -15.57 15.40
N VAL A 423 -24.35 -14.25 15.41
CA VAL A 423 -24.49 -13.43 16.63
C VAL A 423 -25.85 -12.79 16.78
N GLY A 424 -26.59 -12.63 15.67
CA GLY A 424 -27.89 -11.98 15.67
C GLY A 424 -28.50 -11.85 14.30
N CYS A 425 -29.62 -11.16 14.25
CA CYS A 425 -30.23 -10.69 13.02
C CYS A 425 -30.79 -9.27 13.25
N THR A 426 -30.79 -8.47 12.20
CA THR A 426 -31.27 -7.09 12.26
C THR A 426 -32.01 -6.71 10.98
N GLN A 427 -32.85 -5.70 11.03
CA GLN A 427 -33.51 -5.19 9.82
C GLN A 427 -32.50 -4.62 8.83
N MET A 428 -32.77 -4.78 7.55
CA MET A 428 -31.87 -4.30 6.50
C MET A 428 -31.81 -2.78 6.42
N VAL A 429 -32.91 -2.08 6.63
CA VAL A 429 -33.03 -0.63 6.45
C VAL A 429 -32.75 0.13 7.75
N ASP A 430 -33.19 -0.39 8.89
CA ASP A 430 -33.03 0.21 10.23
C ASP A 430 -32.37 -0.80 11.18
N PRO A 431 -31.05 -1.05 11.06
CA PRO A 431 -30.36 -2.03 11.87
C PRO A 431 -30.24 -1.57 13.34
N GLN A 432 -30.34 -2.52 14.26
CA GLN A 432 -30.05 -2.31 15.67
C GLN A 432 -28.60 -2.69 15.97
N HIS A 433 -27.90 -1.85 16.73
CA HIS A 433 -26.48 -1.98 17.03
C HIS A 433 -26.17 -2.49 18.44
N THR A 434 -27.21 -2.86 19.20
CA THR A 434 -27.04 -3.35 20.56
C THR A 434 -26.61 -4.81 20.53
N SER A 435 -25.44 -5.10 21.07
CA SER A 435 -24.97 -6.48 21.27
C SER A 435 -25.52 -7.06 22.57
N ALA A 436 -25.78 -8.37 22.60
CA ALA A 436 -25.76 -9.12 23.84
C ALA A 436 -24.28 -9.36 24.25
N ASP A 437 -24.01 -9.46 25.56
CA ASP A 437 -22.70 -9.89 26.06
C ASP A 437 -22.51 -11.38 25.76
N LEU A 438 -22.06 -11.65 24.52
CA LEU A 438 -21.85 -13.01 24.00
C LEU A 438 -20.44 -13.47 24.25
N PRO A 439 -20.24 -14.64 24.91
CA PRO A 439 -18.91 -15.16 25.16
C PRO A 439 -18.22 -15.59 23.85
N GLU A 440 -16.94 -15.29 23.74
CA GLU A 440 -16.06 -15.76 22.67
C GLU A 440 -15.61 -17.19 22.95
N VAL A 441 -15.89 -18.11 22.03
CA VAL A 441 -15.50 -19.50 22.09
C VAL A 441 -14.30 -19.71 21.15
N PRO A 442 -13.14 -20.21 21.66
CA PRO A 442 -11.98 -20.48 20.82
C PRO A 442 -12.29 -21.48 19.71
N GLY A 443 -11.88 -21.12 18.49
CA GLY A 443 -11.98 -21.96 17.30
C GLY A 443 -10.62 -22.50 16.86
N ASN A 444 -10.37 -22.48 15.54
CA ASN A 444 -9.11 -22.93 14.98
C ASN A 444 -7.96 -21.99 15.38
N PHE A 445 -6.83 -22.58 15.80
CA PHE A 445 -5.55 -21.90 15.90
C PHE A 445 -4.70 -22.32 14.70
N ALA A 446 -4.44 -21.37 13.79
CA ALA A 446 -3.56 -21.56 12.66
C ALA A 446 -2.22 -20.89 12.94
N THR A 447 -1.11 -21.56 12.60
CA THR A 447 0.22 -20.96 12.63
C THR A 447 0.98 -21.34 11.37
N GLY A 448 1.77 -20.40 10.83
CA GLY A 448 2.58 -20.64 9.66
C GLY A 448 3.89 -19.88 9.74
N SER A 449 4.92 -20.42 9.09
CA SER A 449 6.20 -19.74 8.93
C SER A 449 6.74 -19.92 7.52
N ALA A 450 7.54 -18.97 7.07
CA ALA A 450 8.22 -19.09 5.79
C ALA A 450 9.64 -18.54 5.83
N ASN A 451 10.53 -19.21 5.08
CA ASN A 451 11.90 -18.77 4.84
C ASN A 451 12.05 -18.36 3.39
N THR A 452 12.70 -17.22 3.15
CA THR A 452 12.99 -16.68 1.82
C THR A 452 14.49 -16.50 1.64
N VAL A 453 15.02 -16.96 0.51
CA VAL A 453 16.35 -16.64 0.03
C VAL A 453 16.24 -16.14 -1.41
N GLY A 454 16.72 -14.93 -1.69
CA GLY A 454 16.75 -14.34 -3.03
C GLY A 454 18.15 -13.92 -3.41
N ILE A 455 18.56 -14.19 -4.64
CA ILE A 455 19.82 -13.71 -5.22
C ILE A 455 19.49 -13.08 -6.56
N TYR A 456 19.96 -11.86 -6.80
CA TYR A 456 19.58 -11.12 -7.99
C TYR A 456 20.71 -10.24 -8.55
N ALA A 457 20.58 -9.97 -9.84
CA ALA A 457 21.40 -9.01 -10.56
C ALA A 457 20.56 -8.28 -11.60
N ASN A 458 20.76 -6.99 -11.75
CA ASN A 458 20.16 -6.15 -12.76
C ASN A 458 21.19 -5.20 -13.34
N ASP A 459 21.33 -5.16 -14.65
CA ASP A 459 22.25 -4.26 -15.34
C ASP A 459 21.47 -3.33 -16.28
N THR A 460 21.80 -2.05 -16.21
CA THR A 460 21.40 -1.05 -17.21
C THR A 460 22.62 -0.72 -18.04
N VAL A 461 22.58 -1.12 -19.32
CA VAL A 461 23.68 -1.01 -20.26
C VAL A 461 23.42 0.15 -21.23
N GLU A 462 24.22 1.21 -21.15
CA GLU A 462 24.17 2.33 -22.08
C GLU A 462 25.08 2.02 -23.29
N LEU A 463 24.45 1.57 -24.38
CA LEU A 463 25.15 1.26 -25.65
C LEU A 463 25.61 2.53 -26.35
N THR A 464 24.75 3.55 -26.31
CA THR A 464 25.01 4.92 -26.77
C THR A 464 24.23 5.87 -25.86
N LYS A 465 24.44 7.17 -25.96
CA LYS A 465 23.62 8.17 -25.24
C LYS A 465 22.11 8.03 -25.52
N GLN A 466 21.74 7.46 -26.67
CA GLN A 466 20.36 7.34 -27.10
C GLN A 466 19.75 5.95 -26.88
N PHE A 467 20.57 4.91 -26.73
CA PHE A 467 20.10 3.53 -26.64
C PHE A 467 20.64 2.85 -25.38
N LYS A 468 19.71 2.38 -24.54
CA LYS A 468 20.01 1.62 -23.33
C LYS A 468 19.29 0.27 -23.37
N LEU A 469 19.90 -0.73 -22.78
CA LEU A 469 19.29 -2.04 -22.52
C LEU A 469 19.22 -2.26 -21.01
N VAL A 470 18.16 -2.88 -20.55
CA VAL A 470 18.01 -3.30 -19.15
C VAL A 470 17.81 -4.80 -19.12
N GLY A 471 18.57 -5.49 -18.27
CA GLY A 471 18.45 -6.93 -18.08
C GLY A 471 18.61 -7.31 -16.62
N GLY A 472 17.69 -8.13 -16.10
CA GLY A 472 17.75 -8.58 -14.72
C GLY A 472 17.27 -10.01 -14.54
N LEU A 473 17.89 -10.69 -13.59
CA LEU A 473 17.59 -12.06 -13.16
C LEU A 473 17.54 -12.10 -11.65
N ARG A 474 16.56 -12.82 -11.10
CA ARG A 474 16.49 -13.14 -9.68
C ARG A 474 16.08 -14.60 -9.51
N TRP A 475 16.82 -15.32 -8.68
CA TRP A 475 16.45 -16.64 -8.22
C TRP A 475 15.96 -16.54 -6.78
N ASP A 476 14.81 -17.16 -6.51
CA ASP A 476 14.19 -17.22 -5.19
C ASP A 476 13.98 -18.68 -4.77
N ARG A 477 14.23 -18.94 -3.47
CA ARG A 477 13.78 -20.13 -2.74
C ARG A 477 12.83 -19.67 -1.65
N TYR A 478 11.64 -20.20 -1.66
CA TYR A 478 10.61 -19.95 -0.66
C TYR A 478 10.15 -21.27 -0.05
N GLU A 479 10.22 -21.39 1.27
CA GLU A 479 9.76 -22.55 2.03
C GLU A 479 8.73 -22.07 3.04
N ALA A 480 7.54 -22.67 3.05
CA ALA A 480 6.47 -22.35 3.98
C ALA A 480 5.88 -23.59 4.60
N THR A 481 5.53 -23.49 5.87
CA THR A 481 4.79 -24.49 6.64
C THR A 481 3.58 -23.84 7.30
N VAL A 482 2.44 -24.55 7.33
CA VAL A 482 1.21 -24.10 7.99
C VAL A 482 0.63 -25.25 8.78
N THR A 483 0.20 -25.00 10.03
CA THR A 483 -0.48 -25.98 10.89
C THR A 483 -1.80 -25.42 11.40
N ASN A 484 -2.81 -26.28 11.55
CA ASN A 484 -4.12 -25.94 12.06
C ASN A 484 -4.51 -26.89 13.21
N SER A 485 -4.97 -26.35 14.34
CA SER A 485 -5.36 -27.12 15.53
C SER A 485 -6.70 -27.85 15.35
N VAL A 486 -7.57 -27.35 14.48
CA VAL A 486 -8.90 -27.92 14.18
C VAL A 486 -9.01 -28.18 12.68
N PRO A 487 -8.47 -29.30 12.17
CA PRO A 487 -8.58 -29.65 10.76
C PRO A 487 -10.04 -29.92 10.38
N ARG A 488 -10.40 -29.55 9.17
CA ARG A 488 -11.73 -29.77 8.55
C ARG A 488 -11.55 -30.33 7.15
N SER A 489 -12.64 -30.74 6.52
CA SER A 489 -12.61 -31.20 5.13
C SER A 489 -12.00 -30.19 4.14
N THR A 490 -12.04 -28.91 4.48
CA THR A 490 -11.50 -27.79 3.68
C THR A 490 -10.22 -27.19 4.24
N THR A 491 -9.76 -27.61 5.44
CA THR A 491 -8.61 -27.05 6.16
C THR A 491 -7.70 -28.20 6.62
N PRO A 492 -6.51 -28.40 6.03
CA PRO A 492 -5.61 -29.49 6.40
C PRO A 492 -5.01 -29.25 7.78
N ALA A 493 -4.62 -30.33 8.49
CA ALA A 493 -3.88 -30.23 9.75
C ALA A 493 -2.50 -29.57 9.51
N ASN A 494 -1.83 -29.98 8.45
CA ASN A 494 -0.52 -29.46 8.04
C ASN A 494 -0.50 -29.25 6.53
N ALA A 495 0.25 -28.24 6.09
CA ALA A 495 0.56 -27.96 4.69
C ALA A 495 1.99 -27.42 4.59
N ASP A 496 2.79 -27.98 3.69
CA ASP A 496 4.18 -27.61 3.47
C ASP A 496 4.43 -27.36 1.99
N GLN A 497 5.14 -26.28 1.66
CA GLN A 497 5.48 -25.96 0.28
C GLN A 497 6.91 -25.45 0.17
N THR A 498 7.64 -25.96 -0.82
CA THR A 498 8.93 -25.41 -1.25
C THR A 498 8.84 -25.00 -2.71
N VAL A 499 9.17 -23.75 -2.99
CA VAL A 499 9.15 -23.18 -4.35
C VAL A 499 10.54 -22.68 -4.71
N HIS A 500 10.99 -23.02 -5.91
CA HIS A 500 12.16 -22.43 -6.56
C HIS A 500 11.67 -21.71 -7.83
N TYR A 501 12.01 -20.45 -7.97
CA TYR A 501 11.59 -19.69 -9.15
C TYR A 501 12.67 -18.73 -9.61
N THR A 502 12.76 -18.55 -10.94
CA THR A 502 13.64 -17.55 -11.54
C THR A 502 12.79 -16.50 -12.24
N SER A 503 12.81 -15.29 -11.70
CA SER A 503 12.17 -14.11 -12.28
C SER A 503 13.13 -13.41 -13.22
N VAL A 504 12.60 -12.93 -14.35
CA VAL A 504 13.38 -12.21 -15.34
C VAL A 504 12.76 -10.85 -15.63
N ARG A 505 13.62 -9.89 -15.98
CA ARG A 505 13.25 -8.58 -16.49
C ARG A 505 14.14 -8.26 -17.69
N GLY A 506 13.55 -7.67 -18.74
CA GLY A 506 14.27 -7.18 -19.90
C GLY A 506 13.62 -5.92 -20.45
N GLY A 507 14.41 -5.00 -20.97
CA GLY A 507 13.90 -3.78 -21.58
C GLY A 507 14.90 -3.15 -22.55
N ALA A 508 14.36 -2.39 -23.48
CA ALA A 508 15.15 -1.52 -24.35
C ALA A 508 14.57 -0.11 -24.29
N ILE A 509 15.45 0.87 -24.22
CA ILE A 509 15.09 2.29 -24.09
C ILE A 509 15.75 3.03 -25.26
N TRP A 510 14.95 3.89 -25.89
CA TRP A 510 15.40 4.81 -26.92
C TRP A 510 15.10 6.26 -26.53
N GLN A 511 16.15 7.06 -26.40
CA GLN A 511 16.10 8.48 -26.01
C GLN A 511 16.66 9.34 -27.14
N PRO A 512 15.82 9.75 -28.11
CA PRO A 512 16.26 10.60 -29.21
C PRO A 512 16.75 11.99 -28.75
N SER A 513 16.29 12.41 -27.57
CA SER A 513 16.67 13.65 -26.88
C SER A 513 16.50 13.48 -25.36
N ASP A 514 17.11 14.36 -24.55
CA ASP A 514 17.12 14.27 -23.09
C ASP A 514 15.72 14.38 -22.47
N TRP A 515 14.75 15.00 -23.17
CA TRP A 515 13.38 15.16 -22.67
C TRP A 515 12.40 14.06 -23.17
N GLN A 516 12.87 13.06 -23.93
CA GLN A 516 12.05 11.97 -24.50
C GLN A 516 12.66 10.62 -24.20
N SER A 517 11.85 9.69 -23.73
CA SER A 517 12.24 8.31 -23.51
C SER A 517 11.13 7.38 -24.01
N TYR A 518 11.47 6.47 -24.90
CA TYR A 518 10.57 5.42 -25.39
C TYR A 518 11.12 4.08 -24.99
N TYR A 519 10.25 3.15 -24.57
CA TYR A 519 10.72 1.86 -24.11
C TYR A 519 9.78 0.73 -24.51
N ILE A 520 10.36 -0.46 -24.54
CA ILE A 520 9.67 -1.74 -24.50
C ILE A 520 10.21 -2.55 -23.35
N SER A 521 9.35 -3.30 -22.65
CA SER A 521 9.78 -4.15 -21.55
C SER A 521 9.01 -5.44 -21.45
N TYR A 522 9.67 -6.41 -20.82
CA TYR A 522 9.15 -7.71 -20.42
C TYR A 522 9.50 -7.98 -18.96
N GLY A 523 8.57 -8.52 -18.20
CA GLY A 523 8.78 -8.88 -16.81
C GLY A 523 7.98 -10.10 -16.40
N THR A 524 8.51 -10.85 -15.42
CA THR A 524 7.83 -11.99 -14.82
C THR A 524 7.72 -11.86 -13.31
N SER A 525 6.72 -12.53 -12.74
CA SER A 525 6.57 -12.69 -11.29
C SER A 525 5.92 -14.03 -10.95
N PHE A 526 5.90 -14.37 -9.67
CA PHE A 526 5.30 -15.61 -9.18
C PHE A 526 4.67 -15.42 -7.80
N ASN A 527 3.58 -16.18 -7.54
CA ASN A 527 2.91 -16.17 -6.25
C ASN A 527 2.86 -17.62 -5.71
N PRO A 528 3.62 -17.94 -4.64
CA PRO A 528 3.52 -19.23 -3.96
C PRO A 528 2.11 -19.47 -3.42
N SER A 529 1.65 -20.71 -3.41
CA SER A 529 0.30 -21.04 -2.95
C SER A 529 0.10 -20.80 -1.45
N LEU A 530 1.15 -20.94 -0.63
CA LEU A 530 1.14 -20.65 0.81
C LEU A 530 1.69 -19.27 1.16
N GLU A 531 1.70 -18.31 0.23
CA GLU A 531 2.25 -16.96 0.45
C GLU A 531 1.59 -16.22 1.63
N GLN A 532 0.30 -16.46 1.86
CA GLN A 532 -0.43 -15.81 2.95
C GLN A 532 -0.27 -16.53 4.30
N LEU A 533 0.47 -17.65 4.36
CA LEU A 533 0.63 -18.51 5.54
C LEU A 533 -0.70 -19.01 6.11
N THR A 534 -1.67 -19.22 5.23
CA THR A 534 -2.94 -19.89 5.47
C THR A 534 -3.07 -21.02 4.46
N ALA A 535 -3.78 -22.10 4.82
CA ALA A 535 -3.89 -23.25 3.94
C ALA A 535 -5.32 -23.79 3.83
N THR A 536 -5.70 -24.16 2.60
CA THR A 536 -6.85 -25.01 2.29
C THR A 536 -6.36 -26.35 1.76
N VAL A 537 -7.20 -27.39 1.77
CA VAL A 537 -6.82 -28.75 1.34
C VAL A 537 -6.30 -28.74 -0.10
N GLY A 538 -5.15 -29.36 -0.32
CA GLY A 538 -4.50 -29.49 -1.63
C GLY A 538 -3.73 -28.24 -2.09
N GLN A 539 -3.79 -27.14 -1.36
CA GLN A 539 -3.13 -25.89 -1.75
C GLN A 539 -1.59 -26.01 -1.71
N ASP A 540 -1.06 -26.81 -0.80
CA ASP A 540 0.36 -27.09 -0.62
C ASP A 540 1.01 -27.85 -1.80
N THR A 541 0.22 -28.61 -2.55
CA THR A 541 0.68 -29.39 -3.71
C THR A 541 0.64 -28.60 -5.02
N LEU A 542 0.04 -27.40 -5.00
CA LEU A 542 -0.08 -26.57 -6.20
C LEU A 542 1.23 -25.86 -6.53
N GLU A 543 1.59 -25.83 -7.80
CA GLU A 543 2.67 -24.97 -8.30
C GLU A 543 2.37 -23.47 -8.00
N PRO A 544 3.38 -22.60 -8.02
CA PRO A 544 3.11 -21.16 -7.92
C PRO A 544 2.34 -20.66 -9.14
N GLU A 545 1.48 -19.65 -8.92
CA GLU A 545 0.93 -18.85 -10.02
C GLU A 545 2.09 -18.13 -10.73
N LYS A 546 2.04 -18.07 -12.05
CA LYS A 546 3.08 -17.47 -12.91
C LYS A 546 2.50 -16.28 -13.64
N ASN A 547 3.20 -15.16 -13.58
CA ASN A 547 2.76 -13.93 -14.21
C ASN A 547 3.81 -13.44 -15.19
N ARG A 548 3.35 -12.85 -16.30
CA ARG A 548 4.20 -12.18 -17.28
C ARG A 548 3.54 -10.92 -17.80
N SER A 549 4.35 -9.94 -18.13
CA SER A 549 3.89 -8.71 -18.76
C SER A 549 4.75 -8.32 -19.94
N TYR A 550 4.08 -7.63 -20.87
CA TYR A 550 4.70 -6.86 -21.95
C TYR A 550 4.19 -5.43 -21.83
N GLU A 551 5.08 -4.48 -21.94
CA GLU A 551 4.74 -3.06 -21.91
C GLU A 551 5.54 -2.31 -22.96
N ALA A 552 4.89 -1.36 -23.64
CA ALA A 552 5.54 -0.39 -24.51
C ALA A 552 5.04 1.00 -24.14
N GLY A 553 5.95 1.94 -23.91
CA GLY A 553 5.59 3.26 -23.42
C GLY A 553 6.52 4.38 -23.84
N GLY A 554 6.12 5.59 -23.47
CA GLY A 554 6.91 6.80 -23.64
C GLY A 554 6.78 7.72 -22.43
N LYS A 555 7.83 8.49 -22.19
CA LYS A 555 7.92 9.51 -21.13
C LYS A 555 8.48 10.78 -21.74
N TRP A 556 7.94 11.92 -21.32
CA TRP A 556 8.31 13.23 -21.86
C TRP A 556 8.39 14.24 -20.72
N ASP A 557 9.55 14.87 -20.57
CA ASP A 557 9.79 15.94 -19.61
C ASP A 557 9.75 17.27 -20.34
N LEU A 558 8.64 17.97 -20.22
CA LEU A 558 8.35 19.22 -20.91
C LEU A 558 8.70 20.44 -20.02
N PHE A 559 8.90 21.61 -20.65
CA PHE A 559 9.18 22.86 -19.95
C PHE A 559 10.37 22.76 -18.97
N ASP A 560 11.49 22.23 -19.49
CA ASP A 560 12.72 22.00 -18.71
C ASP A 560 12.49 21.11 -17.48
N GLY A 561 11.68 20.05 -17.60
CA GLY A 561 11.39 19.08 -16.56
C GLY A 561 10.28 19.50 -15.58
N ASN A 562 9.66 20.67 -15.76
CA ASN A 562 8.59 21.14 -14.89
C ASN A 562 7.29 20.35 -15.05
N LEU A 563 7.07 19.70 -16.20
CA LEU A 563 5.89 18.87 -16.49
C LEU A 563 6.33 17.53 -17.07
N SER A 564 6.07 16.45 -16.35
CA SER A 564 6.31 15.09 -16.84
C SER A 564 5.01 14.49 -17.38
N LEU A 565 5.10 13.90 -18.57
CA LEU A 565 4.03 13.11 -19.18
C LEU A 565 4.51 11.67 -19.33
N ASN A 566 3.59 10.72 -19.20
CA ASN A 566 3.87 9.32 -19.50
C ASN A 566 2.66 8.65 -20.16
N SER A 567 2.93 7.64 -20.99
CA SER A 567 1.88 6.79 -21.55
C SER A 567 2.43 5.42 -21.88
N ALA A 568 1.61 4.38 -21.70
CA ALA A 568 1.99 3.01 -22.03
C ALA A 568 0.79 2.18 -22.47
N VAL A 569 1.05 1.19 -23.31
CA VAL A 569 0.17 0.06 -23.60
C VAL A 569 0.80 -1.19 -23.00
N PHE A 570 -0.03 -2.06 -22.41
CA PHE A 570 0.48 -3.23 -21.71
C PHE A 570 -0.45 -4.43 -21.79
N GLN A 571 0.12 -5.60 -21.59
CA GLN A 571 -0.61 -6.84 -21.34
C GLN A 571 -0.01 -7.52 -20.11
N ILE A 572 -0.85 -7.92 -19.16
CA ILE A 572 -0.49 -8.79 -18.04
C ILE A 572 -1.26 -10.08 -18.21
N LYS A 573 -0.56 -11.21 -18.10
CA LYS A 573 -1.15 -12.55 -18.10
C LYS A 573 -0.75 -13.28 -16.83
N LYS A 574 -1.73 -13.73 -16.07
CA LYS A 574 -1.59 -14.61 -14.91
C LYS A 574 -1.96 -16.02 -15.37
N GLU A 575 -1.06 -16.95 -15.26
CA GLU A 575 -1.21 -18.37 -15.57
C GLU A 575 -1.13 -19.19 -14.28
N ASN A 576 -1.65 -20.40 -14.29
CA ASN A 576 -1.81 -21.23 -13.10
C ASN A 576 -2.62 -20.51 -11.99
N ALA A 577 -3.60 -19.68 -12.39
CA ALA A 577 -4.49 -19.07 -11.42
C ALA A 577 -5.30 -20.15 -10.71
N ARG A 578 -5.42 -20.03 -9.41
CA ARG A 578 -6.14 -20.98 -8.57
C ARG A 578 -7.64 -20.83 -8.82
N THR A 579 -8.27 -21.90 -9.33
CA THR A 579 -9.70 -22.00 -9.56
C THR A 579 -10.30 -22.94 -8.54
N GLN A 580 -11.34 -22.53 -7.82
CA GLN A 580 -12.04 -23.37 -6.86
C GLN A 580 -13.07 -24.24 -7.57
N ILE A 581 -12.81 -25.53 -7.71
CA ILE A 581 -13.72 -26.48 -8.38
C ILE A 581 -14.77 -27.08 -7.45
N SER A 582 -14.54 -27.06 -6.15
CA SER A 582 -15.50 -27.40 -5.09
C SER A 582 -15.06 -26.75 -3.78
N PRO A 583 -15.94 -26.66 -2.76
CA PRO A 583 -15.56 -26.04 -1.49
C PRO A 583 -14.25 -26.60 -0.92
N GLY A 584 -13.20 -25.72 -0.85
CA GLY A 584 -11.86 -26.07 -0.35
C GLY A 584 -10.97 -26.87 -1.31
N VAL A 585 -11.41 -27.16 -2.54
CA VAL A 585 -10.59 -27.87 -3.55
C VAL A 585 -10.24 -26.92 -4.68
N TYR A 586 -8.94 -26.75 -4.95
CA TYR A 586 -8.42 -25.85 -5.96
C TYR A 586 -7.63 -26.61 -7.03
N GLU A 587 -7.71 -26.15 -8.27
CA GLU A 587 -6.85 -26.56 -9.39
C GLU A 587 -6.10 -25.37 -9.97
N LEU A 588 -4.99 -25.64 -10.67
CA LEU A 588 -4.18 -24.66 -11.38
C LEU A 588 -4.47 -24.68 -12.87
N ASP A 589 -5.64 -24.27 -13.28
CA ASP A 589 -6.02 -24.22 -14.68
C ASP A 589 -6.52 -22.86 -15.13
N GLY A 590 -6.62 -21.93 -14.18
CA GLY A 590 -7.08 -20.58 -14.43
C GLY A 590 -6.06 -19.75 -15.20
N THR A 591 -6.57 -18.91 -16.08
CA THR A 591 -5.79 -17.86 -16.74
C THR A 591 -6.56 -16.55 -16.72
N VAL A 592 -5.90 -15.49 -16.27
CA VAL A 592 -6.45 -14.13 -16.30
C VAL A 592 -5.57 -13.28 -17.19
N ARG A 593 -6.19 -12.58 -18.15
CA ARG A 593 -5.51 -11.66 -19.07
C ARG A 593 -6.05 -10.25 -18.85
N VAL A 594 -5.15 -9.28 -18.76
CA VAL A 594 -5.48 -7.86 -18.71
C VAL A 594 -4.68 -7.15 -19.78
N ASN A 595 -5.38 -6.58 -20.77
CA ASN A 595 -4.81 -5.62 -21.72
C ASN A 595 -5.16 -4.21 -21.24
N GLY A 596 -4.25 -3.27 -21.36
CA GLY A 596 -4.52 -1.93 -20.88
C GLY A 596 -3.76 -0.82 -21.58
N VAL A 597 -4.27 0.38 -21.34
CA VAL A 597 -3.61 1.64 -21.74
C VAL A 597 -3.58 2.52 -20.50
N ARG A 598 -2.46 3.17 -20.26
CA ARG A 598 -2.35 4.18 -19.19
C ARG A 598 -1.72 5.46 -19.71
N ALA A 599 -2.07 6.57 -19.07
CA ALA A 599 -1.47 7.87 -19.31
C ALA A 599 -1.42 8.65 -18.00
N GLY A 600 -0.38 9.43 -17.81
CA GLY A 600 -0.18 10.27 -16.63
C GLY A 600 0.44 11.62 -17.02
N ALA A 601 0.18 12.61 -16.16
CA ALA A 601 0.78 13.93 -16.21
C ALA A 601 0.98 14.45 -14.78
N SER A 602 2.14 15.03 -14.47
CA SER A 602 2.40 15.64 -13.16
C SER A 602 3.36 16.82 -13.31
N GLY A 603 3.10 17.90 -12.55
CA GLY A 603 3.96 19.07 -12.49
C GLY A 603 3.30 20.39 -12.84
N HIS A 604 4.09 21.36 -13.21
CA HIS A 604 3.68 22.74 -13.45
C HIS A 604 3.39 23.02 -14.92
N LEU A 605 2.19 23.54 -15.22
CA LEU A 605 1.86 24.16 -16.51
C LEU A 605 2.41 25.59 -16.59
N THR A 606 2.38 26.29 -15.47
CA THR A 606 3.01 27.58 -15.24
C THR A 606 3.53 27.63 -13.82
N ARG A 607 4.34 28.62 -13.44
CA ARG A 607 4.86 28.80 -12.07
C ARG A 607 3.75 28.82 -11.00
N GLN A 608 2.52 29.14 -11.36
CA GLN A 608 1.38 29.27 -10.45
C GLN A 608 0.36 28.15 -10.59
N TRP A 609 0.45 27.35 -11.64
CA TRP A 609 -0.55 26.35 -11.97
C TRP A 609 0.10 24.98 -12.14
N GLN A 610 -0.23 24.07 -11.25
CA GLN A 610 0.22 22.69 -11.31
C GLN A 610 -0.94 21.71 -11.41
N LEU A 611 -0.64 20.55 -11.92
CA LEU A 611 -1.62 19.47 -12.06
C LEU A 611 -0.99 18.11 -11.80
N TYR A 612 -1.87 17.20 -11.44
CA TYR A 612 -1.63 15.76 -11.44
C TYR A 612 -2.81 15.07 -12.13
N ALA A 613 -2.56 14.20 -13.08
CA ALA A 613 -3.59 13.46 -13.78
C ALA A 613 -3.12 12.04 -14.08
N ALA A 614 -4.01 11.06 -13.93
CA ALA A 614 -3.76 9.68 -14.26
C ALA A 614 -5.02 9.04 -14.86
N TYR A 615 -4.84 8.27 -15.92
CA TYR A 615 -5.90 7.51 -16.59
C TYR A 615 -5.44 6.08 -16.85
N THR A 616 -6.33 5.12 -16.63
CA THR A 616 -6.10 3.72 -17.02
C THR A 616 -7.38 3.14 -17.63
N TYR A 617 -7.22 2.50 -18.77
CA TYR A 617 -8.20 1.63 -19.39
C TYR A 617 -7.76 0.18 -19.24
N LEU A 618 -8.66 -0.71 -18.80
CA LEU A 618 -8.43 -2.14 -18.64
C LEU A 618 -9.47 -2.94 -19.43
N ASP A 619 -8.99 -3.85 -20.27
CA ASP A 619 -9.77 -4.93 -20.85
C ASP A 619 -9.30 -6.23 -20.20
N ALA A 620 -10.02 -6.62 -19.15
CA ALA A 620 -9.67 -7.73 -18.27
C ALA A 620 -10.66 -8.88 -18.42
N GLU A 621 -10.15 -10.11 -18.54
CA GLU A 621 -10.94 -11.31 -18.79
C GLU A 621 -10.32 -12.53 -18.09
N ILE A 622 -11.15 -13.35 -17.50
CA ILE A 622 -10.82 -14.71 -17.06
C ILE A 622 -10.89 -15.59 -18.31
N THR A 623 -9.75 -15.88 -18.94
CA THR A 623 -9.71 -16.57 -20.25
C THR A 623 -9.72 -18.09 -20.14
N SER A 624 -9.56 -18.63 -18.93
CA SER A 624 -9.75 -20.05 -18.61
C SER A 624 -10.10 -20.20 -17.14
N ALA A 625 -11.11 -21.00 -16.82
CA ALA A 625 -11.46 -21.40 -15.47
C ALA A 625 -12.45 -22.59 -15.50
N LYS A 626 -12.34 -23.52 -14.53
CA LYS A 626 -13.26 -24.66 -14.40
C LYS A 626 -14.42 -24.43 -13.42
N ASP A 627 -14.44 -23.29 -12.74
CA ASP A 627 -15.49 -22.93 -11.77
C ASP A 627 -16.69 -22.21 -12.40
N GLY A 628 -16.74 -22.12 -13.73
CA GLY A 628 -17.80 -21.43 -14.47
C GLY A 628 -17.62 -19.93 -14.61
N THR A 629 -16.45 -19.38 -14.25
CA THR A 629 -16.13 -17.95 -14.37
C THR A 629 -15.39 -17.59 -15.66
N GLU A 630 -15.15 -18.55 -16.56
CA GLU A 630 -14.54 -18.29 -17.87
C GLU A 630 -15.37 -17.29 -18.68
N GLY A 631 -14.72 -16.30 -19.28
CA GLY A 631 -15.33 -15.18 -20.01
C GLY A 631 -15.75 -14.00 -19.12
N ASN A 632 -15.75 -14.15 -17.80
CA ASN A 632 -16.13 -13.08 -16.87
C ASN A 632 -15.00 -12.08 -16.65
N THR A 633 -15.39 -10.91 -16.13
CA THR A 633 -14.46 -9.88 -15.69
C THR A 633 -13.93 -10.19 -14.28
N PRO A 634 -12.62 -10.12 -14.01
CA PRO A 634 -12.11 -10.28 -12.65
C PRO A 634 -12.74 -9.30 -11.67
N ALA A 635 -12.98 -9.76 -10.44
CA ALA A 635 -13.59 -8.97 -9.37
C ALA A 635 -12.90 -7.61 -9.18
N ASN A 636 -13.69 -6.59 -8.87
CA ASN A 636 -13.24 -5.24 -8.55
C ASN A 636 -12.38 -4.57 -9.64
N THR A 637 -12.59 -4.93 -10.90
CA THR A 637 -11.83 -4.45 -12.06
C THR A 637 -12.69 -3.56 -12.95
N PRO A 638 -12.66 -2.22 -12.78
CA PRO A 638 -13.35 -1.28 -13.65
C PRO A 638 -12.62 -1.16 -14.99
N LYS A 639 -13.37 -0.97 -16.09
CA LYS A 639 -12.77 -0.72 -17.42
C LYS A 639 -12.04 0.59 -17.50
N ASN A 640 -12.51 1.63 -16.80
CA ASN A 640 -11.92 2.97 -16.85
C ASN A 640 -11.77 3.53 -15.43
N THR A 641 -10.60 4.07 -15.14
CA THR A 641 -10.32 4.89 -13.97
C THR A 641 -9.63 6.18 -14.42
N PHE A 642 -10.01 7.29 -13.82
CA PHE A 642 -9.41 8.60 -14.09
C PHE A 642 -9.33 9.39 -12.80
N ASN A 643 -8.15 9.95 -12.52
CA ASN A 643 -7.86 10.79 -11.39
C ASN A 643 -7.25 12.08 -11.89
N PHE A 644 -7.74 13.19 -11.38
CA PHE A 644 -7.28 14.52 -11.74
C PHE A 644 -7.25 15.38 -10.48
N TRP A 645 -6.18 16.12 -10.28
CA TRP A 645 -6.03 17.13 -9.25
C TRP A 645 -5.26 18.31 -9.83
N SER A 646 -5.69 19.53 -9.52
CA SER A 646 -5.00 20.74 -9.98
C SER A 646 -5.11 21.83 -8.94
N THR A 647 -4.04 22.60 -8.76
CA THR A 647 -4.00 23.78 -7.89
C THR A 647 -3.51 25.00 -8.67
N TYR A 648 -4.03 26.16 -8.31
CA TYR A 648 -3.70 27.44 -8.88
C TYR A 648 -3.48 28.49 -7.79
N GLN A 649 -2.30 29.06 -7.75
CA GLN A 649 -1.96 30.18 -6.87
C GLN A 649 -2.45 31.48 -7.47
N PHE A 650 -3.65 31.91 -7.10
CA PHE A 650 -4.31 33.06 -7.69
C PHE A 650 -3.91 34.41 -7.06
N LEU A 651 -3.35 34.39 -5.86
CA LEU A 651 -2.72 35.51 -5.15
C LEU A 651 -1.43 35.01 -4.49
N GLN A 652 -0.55 35.93 -4.07
CA GLN A 652 0.76 35.60 -3.52
C GLN A 652 0.72 34.51 -2.43
N ASN A 653 -0.31 34.48 -1.59
CA ASN A 653 -0.44 33.59 -0.45
C ASN A 653 -1.72 32.72 -0.50
N TRP A 654 -2.45 32.73 -1.60
CA TRP A 654 -3.70 31.98 -1.72
C TRP A 654 -3.64 31.00 -2.88
N GLU A 655 -3.98 29.77 -2.57
CA GLU A 655 -4.09 28.67 -3.50
C GLU A 655 -5.52 28.13 -3.49
N VAL A 656 -6.07 27.90 -4.68
CA VAL A 656 -7.32 27.17 -4.87
C VAL A 656 -7.04 25.93 -5.69
N GLY A 657 -7.69 24.86 -5.38
CA GLY A 657 -7.54 23.61 -6.15
C GLY A 657 -8.77 22.75 -6.14
N GLY A 658 -8.74 21.72 -6.95
CA GLY A 658 -9.79 20.73 -7.00
C GLY A 658 -9.49 19.64 -8.02
N GLY A 659 -10.30 18.59 -7.94
CA GLY A 659 -10.11 17.44 -8.81
C GLY A 659 -11.27 16.48 -8.79
N ALA A 660 -11.11 15.40 -9.56
CA ALA A 660 -12.11 14.38 -9.71
C ALA A 660 -11.48 12.99 -9.68
N VAL A 661 -12.15 12.06 -9.02
CA VAL A 661 -11.88 10.63 -9.09
C VAL A 661 -13.06 9.96 -9.79
N TYR A 662 -12.79 9.31 -10.92
CA TYR A 662 -13.77 8.56 -11.70
C TYR A 662 -13.41 7.07 -11.72
N THR A 663 -14.40 6.23 -11.46
CA THR A 663 -14.33 4.78 -11.60
C THR A 663 -15.56 4.28 -12.33
N SER A 664 -15.40 3.53 -13.43
CA SER A 664 -16.52 2.93 -14.13
C SER A 664 -17.16 1.80 -13.31
N SER A 665 -18.31 1.26 -13.74
CA SER A 665 -18.93 0.10 -13.11
C SER A 665 -17.97 -1.08 -13.06
N ARG A 666 -18.13 -1.93 -12.03
CA ARG A 666 -17.33 -3.12 -11.79
C ARG A 666 -18.16 -4.20 -11.07
N TYR A 667 -17.69 -5.41 -11.10
CA TYR A 667 -18.33 -6.53 -10.40
C TYR A 667 -17.70 -6.76 -9.02
N ALA A 668 -18.50 -7.16 -8.05
CA ALA A 668 -18.03 -7.42 -6.69
C ALA A 668 -17.26 -8.75 -6.57
N ALA A 669 -17.55 -9.71 -7.44
CA ALA A 669 -16.93 -11.05 -7.45
C ALA A 669 -16.71 -11.52 -8.89
N ASN A 670 -15.90 -12.58 -9.09
CA ASN A 670 -15.60 -13.16 -10.41
C ASN A 670 -16.83 -13.81 -11.11
N THR A 671 -17.92 -13.98 -10.39
CA THR A 671 -19.16 -14.57 -10.92
C THR A 671 -19.98 -13.59 -11.77
N ASP A 672 -19.61 -12.31 -11.83
CA ASP A 672 -20.35 -11.21 -12.45
C ASP A 672 -21.81 -11.08 -11.95
N ALA A 673 -22.12 -11.70 -10.81
CA ALA A 673 -23.47 -11.74 -10.26
C ALA A 673 -23.91 -10.42 -9.62
N VAL A 674 -22.99 -9.64 -9.09
CA VAL A 674 -23.26 -8.37 -8.41
C VAL A 674 -22.50 -7.24 -9.08
N GLN A 675 -23.24 -6.35 -9.74
CA GLN A 675 -22.68 -5.18 -10.39
C GLN A 675 -22.77 -3.93 -9.50
N VAL A 676 -21.68 -3.23 -9.36
CA VAL A 676 -21.58 -1.96 -8.64
C VAL A 676 -21.44 -0.82 -9.64
N GLY A 677 -22.31 0.18 -9.53
CA GLY A 677 -22.34 1.31 -10.44
C GLY A 677 -21.08 2.17 -10.39
N GLY A 678 -20.71 2.74 -11.53
CA GLY A 678 -19.62 3.71 -11.62
C GLY A 678 -19.96 5.04 -10.95
N TYR A 679 -18.92 5.82 -10.64
CA TYR A 679 -19.08 7.12 -10.00
C TYR A 679 -18.01 8.12 -10.43
N THR A 680 -18.32 9.41 -10.24
CA THR A 680 -17.35 10.50 -10.22
C THR A 680 -17.52 11.23 -8.89
N ARG A 681 -16.44 11.33 -8.12
CA ARG A 681 -16.34 12.11 -6.90
C ARG A 681 -15.52 13.37 -7.19
N TRP A 682 -16.00 14.52 -6.75
CA TRP A 682 -15.31 15.79 -6.88
C TRP A 682 -14.88 16.29 -5.50
N ASP A 683 -13.63 16.71 -5.41
CA ASP A 683 -13.03 17.28 -4.21
C ASP A 683 -12.42 18.64 -4.53
N GLY A 684 -12.23 19.48 -3.51
CA GLY A 684 -11.65 20.81 -3.67
C GLY A 684 -10.88 21.28 -2.47
N THR A 685 -10.01 22.26 -2.66
CA THR A 685 -9.17 22.85 -1.61
C THR A 685 -9.07 24.36 -1.77
N LEU A 686 -8.96 25.03 -0.63
CA LEU A 686 -8.58 26.46 -0.53
C LEU A 686 -7.53 26.55 0.56
N ALA A 687 -6.35 27.09 0.21
CA ALA A 687 -5.24 27.23 1.16
C ALA A 687 -4.76 28.67 1.26
N TRP A 688 -4.33 29.05 2.46
CA TRP A 688 -3.71 30.33 2.77
C TRP A 688 -2.36 30.07 3.43
N HIS A 689 -1.30 30.47 2.73
CA HIS A 689 0.08 30.23 3.10
C HIS A 689 0.71 31.48 3.72
N GLN A 690 1.37 31.29 4.85
CA GLN A 690 2.17 32.31 5.52
C GLN A 690 3.52 31.72 5.95
N PRO A 691 4.57 32.53 6.14
CA PRO A 691 5.89 31.99 6.48
C PRO A 691 5.94 31.11 7.74
N LYS A 692 5.00 31.30 8.67
CA LYS A 692 4.94 30.55 9.94
C LYS A 692 3.76 29.63 10.08
N TYR A 693 2.75 29.72 9.22
CA TYR A 693 1.58 28.87 9.31
C TYR A 693 0.82 28.78 7.99
N ASP A 694 0.17 27.66 7.78
CA ASP A 694 -0.73 27.41 6.68
C ASP A 694 -2.14 27.11 7.24
N VAL A 695 -3.16 27.58 6.54
CA VAL A 695 -4.56 27.24 6.80
C VAL A 695 -5.14 26.66 5.52
N ARG A 696 -5.65 25.44 5.58
CA ARG A 696 -6.22 24.74 4.42
C ARG A 696 -7.62 24.23 4.74
N LEU A 697 -8.55 24.47 3.84
CA LEU A 697 -9.89 23.91 3.85
C LEU A 697 -10.02 22.93 2.69
N ASN A 698 -10.18 21.64 2.98
CA ASN A 698 -10.51 20.62 2.00
C ASN A 698 -12.00 20.31 2.06
N LEU A 699 -12.62 20.18 0.89
CA LEU A 699 -14.01 19.74 0.71
C LEU A 699 -14.01 18.43 -0.07
N PHE A 700 -14.44 17.35 0.58
CA PHE A 700 -14.53 16.03 -0.02
C PHE A 700 -15.94 15.74 -0.49
N ASN A 701 -16.08 15.08 -1.65
CA ASN A 701 -17.36 14.70 -2.22
C ASN A 701 -18.34 15.89 -2.30
N ILE A 702 -17.92 16.98 -2.93
CA ILE A 702 -18.62 18.28 -2.97
C ILE A 702 -20.09 18.15 -3.38
N PHE A 703 -20.38 17.27 -4.36
CA PHE A 703 -21.73 17.05 -4.87
C PHE A 703 -22.52 15.98 -4.11
N ASP A 704 -22.00 15.50 -2.99
CA ASP A 704 -22.62 14.48 -2.13
C ASP A 704 -23.02 13.20 -2.91
N LYS A 705 -22.18 12.79 -3.86
CA LYS A 705 -22.41 11.58 -4.67
C LYS A 705 -22.50 10.36 -3.78
N LYS A 706 -23.56 9.56 -3.92
CA LYS A 706 -23.63 8.21 -3.36
C LYS A 706 -22.81 7.28 -4.25
N TYR A 707 -21.83 6.58 -3.66
CA TYR A 707 -20.95 5.65 -4.36
C TYR A 707 -20.49 4.55 -3.41
N TYR A 708 -19.91 3.49 -3.97
CA TYR A 708 -19.28 2.42 -3.21
C TYR A 708 -17.78 2.46 -3.43
N ASP A 709 -17.05 2.56 -2.34
CA ASP A 709 -15.61 2.79 -2.33
C ASP A 709 -14.83 1.49 -2.46
N ALA A 710 -15.12 0.54 -1.58
CA ALA A 710 -14.47 -0.76 -1.54
C ALA A 710 -15.47 -1.90 -1.78
N LEU A 711 -14.97 -3.02 -2.31
CA LEU A 711 -15.75 -4.23 -2.55
C LEU A 711 -15.17 -5.40 -1.78
N ILE A 712 -16.06 -6.27 -1.29
CA ILE A 712 -15.72 -7.51 -0.59
C ILE A 712 -16.26 -8.66 -1.42
N PRO A 713 -15.44 -9.47 -2.10
CA PRO A 713 -15.90 -10.53 -2.99
C PRO A 713 -16.61 -11.70 -2.28
N SER A 714 -16.33 -11.92 -0.99
CA SER A 714 -16.95 -12.97 -0.20
C SER A 714 -18.44 -12.75 0.04
N ASP A 715 -19.14 -13.81 0.43
CA ASP A 715 -20.54 -13.82 0.86
C ASP A 715 -21.52 -13.23 -0.17
N GLY A 716 -21.29 -13.53 -1.43
CA GLY A 716 -22.14 -13.08 -2.53
C GLY A 716 -21.82 -11.68 -3.06
N GLY A 717 -20.78 -11.03 -2.53
CA GLY A 717 -20.34 -9.71 -2.95
C GLY A 717 -21.00 -8.58 -2.14
N ARG A 718 -20.24 -8.01 -1.21
CA ARG A 718 -20.65 -6.84 -0.41
C ARG A 718 -19.99 -5.58 -0.95
N ALA A 719 -20.56 -4.42 -0.66
CA ALA A 719 -20.02 -3.14 -1.07
C ALA A 719 -19.99 -2.15 0.09
N VAL A 720 -18.87 -1.49 0.31
CA VAL A 720 -18.70 -0.47 1.36
C VAL A 720 -19.05 0.90 0.79
N PRO A 721 -20.09 1.57 1.30
CA PRO A 721 -20.44 2.91 0.85
C PRO A 721 -19.33 3.92 1.12
N GLY A 722 -19.05 4.78 0.16
CA GLY A 722 -18.12 5.88 0.33
C GLY A 722 -18.67 7.01 1.19
N THR A 723 -17.77 7.77 1.80
CA THR A 723 -18.07 8.92 2.66
C THR A 723 -18.92 9.97 1.92
N GLY A 724 -19.91 10.53 2.63
CA GLY A 724 -20.69 11.67 2.17
C GLY A 724 -19.86 12.95 2.07
N ARG A 725 -20.52 14.08 1.74
CA ARG A 725 -19.83 15.37 1.69
C ARG A 725 -19.27 15.70 3.09
N THR A 726 -17.96 15.98 3.14
CA THR A 726 -17.22 16.27 4.36
C THR A 726 -16.31 17.46 4.11
N ALA A 727 -16.17 18.34 5.11
CA ALA A 727 -15.16 19.39 5.11
C ALA A 727 -14.09 19.08 6.18
N MET A 728 -12.84 19.40 5.87
CA MET A 728 -11.71 19.31 6.80
C MET A 728 -10.96 20.64 6.82
N LEU A 729 -10.86 21.24 8.01
CA LEU A 729 -10.02 22.41 8.26
C LEU A 729 -8.71 21.94 8.88
N THR A 730 -7.60 22.32 8.25
CA THR A 730 -6.25 22.00 8.70
C THR A 730 -5.47 23.29 8.96
N VAL A 731 -4.78 23.37 10.08
CA VAL A 731 -3.85 24.44 10.43
C VAL A 731 -2.48 23.81 10.72
N SER A 732 -1.46 24.25 10.01
CA SER A 732 -0.07 23.85 10.22
C SER A 732 0.73 25.05 10.72
N TYR A 733 1.56 24.85 11.73
CA TYR A 733 2.47 25.85 12.28
C TYR A 733 3.92 25.40 12.08
N HIS A 734 4.74 26.27 11.48
CA HIS A 734 6.13 26.02 11.12
C HIS A 734 7.06 26.76 12.08
N ILE A 735 7.88 26.01 12.82
CA ILE A 735 8.94 26.50 13.72
C ILE A 735 10.26 26.20 13.04
N GLN A 736 11.00 27.26 12.71
CA GLN A 736 12.34 27.20 12.11
C GLN A 736 13.41 27.49 13.16
#